data_ec3e61b923443abd2a45efee09007d7b
#
_entry.id   ec3e61b923443abd2a45efee09007d7b
#
_cell.length_a   1.000
_cell.length_b   1.000
_cell.length_c   1.000
_cell.angle_alpha   90.00
_cell.angle_beta   90.00
_cell.angle_gamma   90.00
#
_symmetry.space_group_name_H-M   'P 1'
#
loop_
_entity.id
_entity.type
_entity.pdbx_description
1 polymer ?
#
loop_
_entity_poly.entity_id
_entity_poly.type
_entity_poly.pdbx_seq_one_letter_code
_entity_poly.pdbx_strand_id
1 'polypeptide(L)'
;MALVRGSTHAERRAIAGWELAADEAGGAPSPDALEARGLAWTPAAVPGTAASALLAARKWSMEDRLPFDAKDWWYRAAFAAAPKSGGRQVLRLSGLATSCDAWLNGRHVLRSDNMFHRHELDVTELLREENTLALRFGSLDTALRARRPRPRWRTRLVAQQQLRWHRTTLLGRIPAWTPPAPPVGPWRAVELETQRIVCIEEARVRSSVEKARGVVDVALRLRPIGPRAVSSVEVAVGSTRASLAVSEDDGGLFTARGQVALEGAPLWWPHTHGAQPLFAVRAAVRAGSGEAQFDLGRTGFRSLEQEDDGGFGLRVNGVGVFCRGATWTPLDAASLSAAPEATRAALEAVRAAGMNLVRLSGTMVYEDAAFYDACDELGILVWQDFMFANMDYPAADEGFAASVRREASELLDRLDASPALAVLCGGSEVEQQAAMMGLPRDQWASPLFSELLQGVARARRPDVPYVPSTPTGGALPFHVDSGVAHYFGVGAYLRPLEDARRAGVRFAAECLAFANVPCDETLDELLGDGQAPPHHPRWKERVPRDAGPGWDFDDVRDYYLRALFEVDPERLRYADGARYLELGRVATGEAMARTFAEWRRRGSTCRGALIWLLRDLWPGAGWGVIDARGRPKAAYWILRRALQPVALFATDEGLNGVELHAVNESAEGIEATVRLELVRRGEVVVAAGEAPLSLPPRRTESVRGDALLPSFCDTAFAYRFGPSGFEVAIATLRDSASGARLAQTFFFPGPMPVEPRSELGLQATAAPLEGGDALLTVRTRKLALAVAVDAHGFEPSDNYFNLQPGGELAVRLRRRAPGPVSGAVHALNGEAPVRIATGAAP
;
A
#
# COMPACT_ATOMS: atom_id res chain seq x y z
N MET A 1 -21.95 -12.47 -5.80
CA MET A 1 -21.33 -13.64 -5.11
C MET A 1 -19.94 -13.36 -4.62
N ALA A 2 -19.73 -12.33 -3.85
CA ALA A 2 -18.39 -11.86 -3.53
C ALA A 2 -17.74 -12.60 -2.36
N LEU A 3 -18.49 -13.04 -1.38
CA LEU A 3 -17.98 -13.63 -0.14
C LEU A 3 -17.76 -15.15 -0.20
N VAL A 4 -18.38 -15.86 -1.15
CA VAL A 4 -18.27 -17.33 -1.21
C VAL A 4 -16.87 -17.72 -1.69
N ARG A 5 -16.04 -18.21 -0.76
CA ARG A 5 -14.65 -18.64 -1.01
C ARG A 5 -14.59 -20.05 -1.59
N GLY A 6 -15.50 -20.91 -1.18
CA GLY A 6 -15.59 -22.29 -1.63
C GLY A 6 -16.94 -22.92 -1.34
N SER A 7 -17.22 -24.04 -2.00
CA SER A 7 -18.39 -24.88 -1.75
C SER A 7 -18.06 -26.35 -1.97
N THR A 8 -18.65 -27.23 -1.18
CA THR A 8 -18.49 -28.69 -1.38
C THR A 8 -19.16 -29.21 -2.65
N HIS A 9 -20.07 -28.44 -3.24
CA HIS A 9 -20.84 -28.81 -4.43
C HIS A 9 -20.66 -27.81 -5.60
N ALA A 10 -19.59 -27.01 -5.55
CA ALA A 10 -19.12 -26.22 -6.70
C ALA A 10 -17.64 -26.55 -6.98
N GLU A 11 -17.36 -26.79 -8.22
CA GLU A 11 -16.01 -27.05 -8.71
C GLU A 11 -15.61 -25.89 -9.63
N ARG A 12 -14.54 -25.18 -9.30
CA ARG A 12 -13.97 -24.12 -10.12
C ARG A 12 -12.69 -24.59 -10.78
N ARG A 13 -12.60 -24.33 -12.07
CA ARG A 13 -11.44 -24.64 -12.86
C ARG A 13 -11.03 -23.42 -13.70
N ALA A 14 -9.81 -22.96 -13.53
CA ALA A 14 -9.24 -21.93 -14.40
C ALA A 14 -9.18 -22.43 -15.86
N ILE A 15 -9.55 -21.57 -16.80
CA ILE A 15 -9.32 -21.83 -18.23
C ILE A 15 -7.87 -21.49 -18.52
N ALA A 16 -7.13 -22.47 -19.03
CA ALA A 16 -5.69 -22.39 -19.32
C ALA A 16 -5.41 -22.47 -20.82
N GLY A 17 -4.14 -22.38 -21.21
CA GLY A 17 -3.71 -22.49 -22.59
C GLY A 17 -4.05 -21.27 -23.43
N TRP A 18 -3.99 -20.11 -22.85
CA TRP A 18 -4.28 -18.85 -23.54
C TRP A 18 -3.18 -18.43 -24.51
N GLU A 19 -3.62 -17.90 -25.64
CA GLU A 19 -2.79 -17.24 -26.63
C GLU A 19 -3.31 -15.83 -26.91
N LEU A 20 -2.40 -14.92 -27.22
CA LEU A 20 -2.64 -13.50 -27.47
C LEU A 20 -2.17 -13.13 -28.88
N ALA A 21 -2.96 -12.32 -29.60
CA ALA A 21 -2.53 -11.67 -30.84
C ALA A 21 -2.97 -10.20 -30.89
N ALA A 22 -2.14 -9.34 -31.48
CA ALA A 22 -2.48 -7.95 -31.77
C ALA A 22 -3.07 -7.82 -33.18
N ASP A 23 -4.13 -7.05 -33.31
CA ASP A 23 -4.72 -6.70 -34.61
C ASP A 23 -4.83 -5.15 -34.72
N GLU A 24 -5.01 -4.66 -35.94
CA GLU A 24 -5.36 -3.26 -36.17
C GLU A 24 -6.74 -2.96 -35.55
N ALA A 25 -6.93 -1.73 -35.09
CA ALA A 25 -8.19 -1.33 -34.48
C ALA A 25 -9.38 -1.54 -35.44
N GLY A 26 -10.33 -2.38 -35.02
CA GLY A 26 -11.48 -2.76 -35.83
C GLY A 26 -11.19 -3.74 -36.98
N GLY A 27 -10.00 -4.36 -36.99
CA GLY A 27 -9.57 -5.26 -38.08
C GLY A 27 -10.42 -6.52 -38.20
N ALA A 28 -10.71 -7.20 -37.08
CA ALA A 28 -11.59 -8.36 -37.04
C ALA A 28 -12.78 -8.13 -36.10
N PRO A 29 -14.04 -8.15 -36.60
CA PRO A 29 -15.22 -7.97 -35.75
C PRO A 29 -15.65 -9.23 -34.98
N SER A 30 -15.19 -10.41 -35.37
CA SER A 30 -15.56 -11.70 -34.82
C SER A 30 -14.41 -12.71 -34.89
N PRO A 31 -14.47 -13.85 -34.17
CA PRO A 31 -13.47 -14.93 -34.29
C PRO A 31 -13.33 -15.48 -35.73
N ASP A 32 -14.43 -15.61 -36.44
CA ASP A 32 -14.39 -16.12 -37.85
C ASP A 32 -13.62 -15.16 -38.75
N ALA A 33 -13.82 -13.85 -38.59
CA ALA A 33 -13.06 -12.83 -39.33
C ALA A 33 -11.59 -12.80 -38.94
N LEU A 34 -11.27 -13.15 -37.70
CA LEU A 34 -9.93 -13.19 -37.16
C LEU A 34 -9.08 -14.31 -37.79
N GLU A 35 -9.66 -15.47 -38.04
CA GLU A 35 -8.94 -16.61 -38.68
C GLU A 35 -8.38 -16.23 -40.06
N ALA A 36 -9.12 -15.41 -40.82
CA ALA A 36 -8.67 -14.94 -42.12
C ALA A 36 -7.50 -13.96 -42.09
N ARG A 37 -7.16 -13.42 -40.91
CA ARG A 37 -6.11 -12.38 -40.73
C ARG A 37 -4.69 -12.95 -40.68
N GLY A 38 -4.52 -14.23 -40.36
CA GLY A 38 -3.20 -14.87 -40.27
C GLY A 38 -2.29 -14.26 -39.18
N LEU A 39 -2.86 -13.84 -38.06
CA LEU A 39 -2.11 -13.16 -36.99
C LEU A 39 -1.12 -14.08 -36.29
N ALA A 40 -0.01 -13.49 -35.82
CA ALA A 40 0.99 -14.21 -35.04
C ALA A 40 0.54 -14.29 -33.55
N TRP A 41 0.34 -15.49 -33.05
CA TRP A 41 -0.06 -15.75 -31.66
C TRP A 41 1.14 -15.89 -30.74
N THR A 42 0.95 -15.43 -29.50
CA THR A 42 1.92 -15.46 -28.40
C THR A 42 1.28 -16.13 -27.20
N PRO A 43 1.92 -17.08 -26.51
CA PRO A 43 1.41 -17.62 -25.27
C PRO A 43 1.15 -16.53 -24.25
N ALA A 44 0.03 -16.62 -23.52
CA ALA A 44 -0.37 -15.64 -22.51
C ALA A 44 -0.78 -16.33 -21.22
N ALA A 45 -0.46 -15.72 -20.09
CA ALA A 45 -1.00 -16.11 -18.79
C ALA A 45 -2.30 -15.33 -18.51
N VAL A 46 -3.27 -16.00 -17.88
CA VAL A 46 -4.48 -15.38 -17.34
C VAL A 46 -4.65 -15.88 -15.90
N PRO A 47 -4.71 -14.98 -14.91
CA PRO A 47 -4.73 -13.51 -14.97
C PRO A 47 -3.48 -12.90 -15.62
N GLY A 48 -3.66 -11.83 -16.40
CA GLY A 48 -2.57 -11.08 -16.99
C GLY A 48 -3.03 -10.07 -18.04
N THR A 49 -2.09 -9.35 -18.62
CA THR A 49 -2.33 -8.33 -19.64
C THR A 49 -1.51 -8.60 -20.89
N ALA A 50 -1.76 -7.85 -21.96
CA ALA A 50 -0.95 -7.91 -23.17
C ALA A 50 0.52 -7.55 -22.90
N ALA A 51 0.76 -6.56 -22.03
CA ALA A 51 2.10 -6.17 -21.61
C ALA A 51 2.84 -7.33 -20.92
N SER A 52 2.20 -8.00 -19.95
CA SER A 52 2.83 -9.12 -19.23
C SER A 52 3.11 -10.31 -20.14
N ALA A 53 2.21 -10.62 -21.09
CA ALA A 53 2.40 -11.71 -22.05
C ALA A 53 3.57 -11.43 -23.01
N LEU A 54 3.66 -10.22 -23.54
CA LEU A 54 4.76 -9.81 -24.43
C LEU A 54 6.10 -9.75 -23.69
N LEU A 55 6.11 -9.29 -22.44
CA LEU A 55 7.29 -9.27 -21.58
C LEU A 55 7.81 -10.69 -21.32
N ALA A 56 6.92 -11.62 -20.95
CA ALA A 56 7.25 -13.03 -20.73
C ALA A 56 7.80 -13.72 -22.01
N ALA A 57 7.24 -13.36 -23.16
CA ALA A 57 7.70 -13.85 -24.46
C ALA A 57 8.96 -13.13 -24.99
N ARG A 58 9.52 -12.16 -24.28
CA ARG A 58 10.65 -11.30 -24.70
C ARG A 58 10.40 -10.58 -26.05
N LYS A 59 9.14 -10.24 -26.32
CA LYS A 59 8.72 -9.51 -27.54
C LYS A 59 8.54 -8.01 -27.29
N TRP A 60 8.64 -7.59 -26.04
CA TRP A 60 8.53 -6.22 -25.59
C TRP A 60 9.25 -6.06 -24.25
N SER A 61 9.71 -4.85 -23.98
CA SER A 61 10.29 -4.43 -22.70
C SER A 61 9.68 -3.11 -22.23
N MET A 62 9.88 -2.75 -20.96
CA MET A 62 9.38 -1.48 -20.40
C MET A 62 10.06 -0.23 -20.99
N GLU A 63 11.16 -0.40 -21.71
CA GLU A 63 11.88 0.65 -22.46
C GLU A 63 11.22 0.94 -23.81
N ASP A 64 10.45 -0.01 -24.34
CA ASP A 64 9.83 0.11 -25.65
C ASP A 64 8.49 0.84 -25.54
N ARG A 65 8.27 1.82 -26.38
CA ARG A 65 6.99 2.54 -26.47
C ARG A 65 6.02 1.83 -27.39
N LEU A 66 5.33 0.82 -26.89
CA LEU A 66 4.26 0.14 -27.62
C LEU A 66 2.90 0.79 -27.28
N PRO A 67 2.13 1.27 -28.30
CA PRO A 67 0.83 1.87 -28.07
C PRO A 67 -0.24 0.80 -27.85
N PHE A 68 -0.30 0.23 -26.65
CA PHE A 68 -1.24 -0.85 -26.30
C PHE A 68 -2.71 -0.45 -26.53
N ASP A 69 -3.09 0.79 -26.18
CA ASP A 69 -4.45 1.28 -26.31
C ASP A 69 -4.87 1.56 -27.78
N ALA A 70 -3.92 1.58 -28.73
CA ALA A 70 -4.20 1.85 -30.14
C ALA A 70 -4.62 0.60 -30.94
N LYS A 71 -4.45 -0.59 -30.42
CA LYS A 71 -4.69 -1.86 -31.11
C LYS A 71 -5.88 -2.61 -30.51
N ASP A 72 -6.46 -3.51 -31.31
CA ASP A 72 -7.33 -4.57 -30.78
C ASP A 72 -6.44 -5.72 -30.35
N TRP A 73 -6.74 -6.29 -29.17
CA TRP A 73 -6.02 -7.44 -28.64
C TRP A 73 -6.96 -8.63 -28.51
N TRP A 74 -6.60 -9.72 -29.17
CA TRP A 74 -7.36 -10.96 -29.15
C TRP A 74 -6.71 -11.98 -28.23
N TYR A 75 -7.49 -12.55 -27.34
CA TYR A 75 -7.12 -13.71 -26.52
C TYR A 75 -7.99 -14.88 -26.93
N ARG A 76 -7.41 -16.08 -26.99
CA ARG A 76 -8.17 -17.31 -27.20
C ARG A 76 -7.64 -18.43 -26.32
N ALA A 77 -8.56 -19.36 -25.92
CA ALA A 77 -8.21 -20.59 -25.24
C ALA A 77 -9.15 -21.70 -25.67
N ALA A 78 -8.60 -22.87 -25.87
CA ALA A 78 -9.36 -24.11 -26.07
C ALA A 78 -9.41 -24.89 -24.75
N PHE A 79 -10.56 -25.47 -24.42
CA PHE A 79 -10.72 -26.24 -23.19
C PHE A 79 -11.80 -27.30 -23.31
N ALA A 80 -11.58 -28.47 -22.69
CA ALA A 80 -12.57 -29.52 -22.58
C ALA A 80 -13.56 -29.22 -21.44
N ALA A 81 -14.83 -29.57 -21.63
CA ALA A 81 -15.84 -29.54 -20.58
C ALA A 81 -16.81 -30.72 -20.76
N ALA A 82 -17.43 -31.18 -19.67
CA ALA A 82 -18.45 -32.23 -19.71
C ALA A 82 -19.86 -31.59 -19.79
N PRO A 83 -20.50 -31.55 -20.97
CA PRO A 83 -21.75 -30.80 -21.19
C PRO A 83 -22.93 -31.24 -20.30
N LYS A 84 -22.87 -32.46 -19.76
CA LYS A 84 -23.98 -33.11 -19.04
C LYS A 84 -23.60 -33.58 -17.63
N SER A 85 -22.78 -32.81 -16.93
CA SER A 85 -22.33 -33.17 -15.56
C SER A 85 -23.41 -33.09 -14.46
N GLY A 86 -24.67 -32.83 -14.84
CA GLY A 86 -25.80 -32.78 -13.90
C GLY A 86 -25.83 -31.53 -13.02
N GLY A 87 -25.16 -30.44 -13.45
CA GLY A 87 -25.12 -29.16 -12.74
C GLY A 87 -25.22 -27.96 -13.67
N ARG A 88 -25.36 -26.78 -13.10
CA ARG A 88 -25.30 -25.51 -13.80
C ARG A 88 -23.83 -25.17 -14.07
N GLN A 89 -23.51 -24.78 -15.31
CA GLN A 89 -22.16 -24.38 -15.72
C GLN A 89 -22.10 -22.86 -15.88
N VAL A 90 -21.22 -22.22 -15.13
CA VAL A 90 -21.08 -20.76 -15.09
C VAL A 90 -19.67 -20.37 -15.53
N LEU A 91 -19.60 -19.61 -16.63
CA LEU A 91 -18.37 -18.94 -17.05
C LEU A 91 -18.20 -17.66 -16.23
N ARG A 92 -17.10 -17.59 -15.49
CA ARG A 92 -16.74 -16.45 -14.64
C ARG A 92 -15.62 -15.66 -15.26
N LEU A 93 -15.82 -14.36 -15.49
CA LEU A 93 -14.79 -13.42 -15.95
C LEU A 93 -14.68 -12.33 -14.87
N SER A 94 -13.63 -12.38 -14.07
CA SER A 94 -13.53 -11.58 -12.83
C SER A 94 -13.00 -10.17 -13.04
N GLY A 95 -12.53 -9.82 -14.26
CA GLY A 95 -12.07 -8.48 -14.63
C GLY A 95 -11.47 -8.45 -16.03
N LEU A 96 -11.94 -7.53 -16.85
CA LEU A 96 -11.60 -7.40 -18.29
C LEU A 96 -11.20 -5.94 -18.59
N ALA A 97 -9.94 -5.67 -18.87
CA ALA A 97 -9.41 -4.32 -19.07
C ALA A 97 -9.30 -3.96 -20.58
N THR A 98 -10.11 -3.07 -21.14
CA THR A 98 -11.24 -2.33 -20.56
C THR A 98 -12.53 -2.68 -21.30
N SER A 99 -12.57 -2.43 -22.62
CA SER A 99 -13.72 -2.76 -23.49
C SER A 99 -13.51 -4.14 -24.10
N CYS A 100 -14.37 -5.09 -23.78
CA CYS A 100 -14.20 -6.48 -24.17
C CYS A 100 -15.50 -7.07 -24.75
N ASP A 101 -15.39 -7.75 -25.89
CA ASP A 101 -16.38 -8.67 -26.40
C ASP A 101 -15.90 -10.12 -26.20
N ALA A 102 -16.81 -11.05 -25.81
CA ALA A 102 -16.48 -12.45 -25.58
C ALA A 102 -17.37 -13.38 -26.41
N TRP A 103 -16.75 -14.43 -26.98
CA TRP A 103 -17.43 -15.48 -27.74
C TRP A 103 -17.09 -16.84 -27.16
N LEU A 104 -18.13 -17.66 -26.96
CA LEU A 104 -18.00 -19.08 -26.62
C LEU A 104 -18.48 -19.93 -27.82
N ASN A 105 -17.61 -20.77 -28.39
CA ASN A 105 -17.91 -21.60 -29.55
C ASN A 105 -18.44 -20.79 -30.75
N GLY A 106 -17.88 -19.59 -30.99
CA GLY A 106 -18.29 -18.68 -32.06
C GLY A 106 -19.52 -17.82 -31.73
N ARG A 107 -20.28 -18.11 -30.65
CA ARG A 107 -21.43 -17.34 -30.24
C ARG A 107 -21.00 -16.19 -29.31
N HIS A 108 -21.40 -14.97 -29.64
CA HIS A 108 -21.20 -13.80 -28.78
C HIS A 108 -21.99 -13.94 -27.47
N VAL A 109 -21.34 -13.86 -26.32
CA VAL A 109 -21.92 -14.13 -25.00
C VAL A 109 -21.83 -12.95 -24.03
N LEU A 110 -20.91 -11.99 -24.27
CA LEU A 110 -20.69 -10.87 -23.38
C LEU A 110 -20.13 -9.65 -24.12
N ARG A 111 -20.58 -8.47 -23.72
CA ARG A 111 -19.90 -7.20 -23.93
C ARG A 111 -19.67 -6.50 -22.58
N SER A 112 -18.45 -6.04 -22.31
CA SER A 112 -18.04 -5.34 -21.10
C SER A 112 -17.31 -4.05 -21.46
N ASP A 113 -17.51 -2.98 -20.69
CA ASP A 113 -16.88 -1.66 -20.85
C ASP A 113 -16.32 -1.09 -19.53
N ASN A 114 -16.27 -1.92 -18.49
CA ASN A 114 -15.76 -1.58 -17.17
C ASN A 114 -14.79 -2.68 -16.71
N MET A 115 -13.52 -2.34 -16.50
CA MET A 115 -12.49 -3.32 -16.13
C MET A 115 -12.69 -3.92 -14.74
N PHE A 116 -13.50 -3.31 -13.90
CA PHE A 116 -13.70 -3.72 -12.51
C PHE A 116 -14.95 -4.59 -12.31
N HIS A 117 -15.81 -4.69 -13.32
CA HIS A 117 -16.99 -5.56 -13.27
C HIS A 117 -16.60 -7.04 -13.32
N ARG A 118 -17.37 -7.84 -12.59
CA ARG A 118 -17.38 -9.29 -12.67
C ARG A 118 -18.58 -9.75 -13.52
N HIS A 119 -18.36 -10.79 -14.30
CA HIS A 119 -19.39 -11.39 -15.14
C HIS A 119 -19.52 -12.87 -14.81
N GLU A 120 -20.75 -13.33 -14.66
CA GLU A 120 -21.12 -14.70 -14.41
C GLU A 120 -22.19 -15.07 -15.45
N LEU A 121 -21.81 -15.91 -16.40
CA LEU A 121 -22.65 -16.29 -17.52
C LEU A 121 -23.04 -17.75 -17.39
N ASP A 122 -24.33 -18.04 -17.38
CA ASP A 122 -24.81 -19.41 -17.50
C ASP A 122 -24.54 -19.92 -18.91
N VAL A 123 -23.64 -20.85 -19.02
CA VAL A 123 -23.20 -21.43 -20.31
C VAL A 123 -23.56 -22.90 -20.44
N THR A 124 -24.44 -23.41 -19.58
CA THR A 124 -24.81 -24.84 -19.51
C THR A 124 -25.19 -25.40 -20.86
N GLU A 125 -26.04 -24.68 -21.62
CA GLU A 125 -26.53 -25.10 -22.93
C GLU A 125 -25.59 -24.78 -24.10
N LEU A 126 -24.49 -24.02 -23.82
CA LEU A 126 -23.53 -23.58 -24.84
C LEU A 126 -22.29 -24.47 -24.92
N LEU A 127 -22.03 -25.23 -23.86
CA LEU A 127 -20.84 -26.07 -23.75
C LEU A 127 -20.94 -27.31 -24.67
N ARG A 128 -19.77 -27.69 -25.16
CA ARG A 128 -19.49 -28.90 -25.93
C ARG A 128 -18.40 -29.71 -25.22
N GLU A 129 -18.03 -30.86 -25.72
CA GLU A 129 -16.88 -31.62 -25.20
C GLU A 129 -15.60 -30.81 -25.35
N GLU A 130 -15.40 -30.22 -26.53
CA GLU A 130 -14.32 -29.26 -26.83
C GLU A 130 -14.91 -27.88 -27.06
N ASN A 131 -14.34 -26.88 -26.39
CA ASN A 131 -14.82 -25.49 -26.41
C ASN A 131 -13.70 -24.53 -26.75
N THR A 132 -14.07 -23.46 -27.43
CA THR A 132 -13.17 -22.31 -27.68
C THR A 132 -13.78 -21.07 -27.09
N LEU A 133 -13.02 -20.36 -26.22
CA LEU A 133 -13.33 -19.06 -25.71
C LEU A 133 -12.43 -18.00 -26.36
N ALA A 134 -13.03 -17.01 -27.01
CA ALA A 134 -12.32 -15.89 -27.62
C ALA A 134 -12.75 -14.57 -26.93
N LEU A 135 -11.77 -13.71 -26.61
CA LEU A 135 -11.98 -12.40 -26.03
C LEU A 135 -11.31 -11.35 -26.94
N ARG A 136 -12.04 -10.32 -27.35
CA ARG A 136 -11.48 -9.17 -28.06
C ARG A 136 -11.51 -7.94 -27.14
N PHE A 137 -10.35 -7.39 -26.90
CA PHE A 137 -10.20 -6.11 -26.23
C PHE A 137 -10.01 -5.03 -27.28
N GLY A 138 -11.06 -4.23 -27.50
CA GLY A 138 -11.08 -3.19 -28.52
C GLY A 138 -10.18 -2.01 -28.17
N SER A 139 -9.61 -1.37 -29.21
CA SER A 139 -8.77 -0.17 -29.06
C SER A 139 -9.43 0.90 -28.23
N LEU A 140 -8.84 1.23 -27.08
CA LEU A 140 -9.30 2.32 -26.23
C LEU A 140 -9.09 3.67 -26.92
N ASP A 141 -7.99 3.87 -27.64
CA ASP A 141 -7.74 5.11 -28.41
C ASP A 141 -8.85 5.39 -29.43
N THR A 142 -9.40 4.35 -30.05
CA THR A 142 -10.53 4.49 -30.95
C THR A 142 -11.80 4.89 -30.20
N ALA A 143 -12.07 4.28 -29.04
CA ALA A 143 -13.21 4.63 -28.20
C ALA A 143 -13.12 6.06 -27.66
N LEU A 144 -11.92 6.54 -27.32
CA LEU A 144 -11.66 7.89 -26.84
C LEU A 144 -11.86 9.01 -27.89
N ARG A 145 -11.94 8.67 -29.18
CA ARG A 145 -12.28 9.62 -30.25
C ARG A 145 -13.75 9.97 -30.33
N ALA A 146 -14.61 9.21 -29.63
CA ALA A 146 -16.04 9.48 -29.60
C ALA A 146 -16.33 10.87 -29.04
N ARG A 147 -17.22 11.62 -29.72
CA ARG A 147 -17.66 12.93 -29.23
C ARG A 147 -18.50 12.75 -27.97
N ARG A 148 -18.08 13.38 -26.89
CA ARG A 148 -18.74 13.36 -25.58
C ARG A 148 -18.86 14.78 -25.03
N PRO A 149 -19.79 15.06 -24.10
CA PRO A 149 -19.86 16.34 -23.41
C PRO A 149 -18.50 16.74 -22.81
N ARG A 150 -18.17 18.02 -22.87
CA ARG A 150 -16.92 18.54 -22.32
C ARG A 150 -16.92 18.44 -20.79
N PRO A 151 -15.75 18.17 -20.14
CA PRO A 151 -15.64 18.28 -18.71
C PRO A 151 -15.78 19.75 -18.26
N ARG A 152 -16.20 19.96 -17.00
CA ARG A 152 -16.27 21.30 -16.40
C ARG A 152 -14.86 21.89 -16.21
N TRP A 153 -13.89 21.03 -15.94
CA TRP A 153 -12.45 21.38 -15.77
C TRP A 153 -11.56 20.27 -16.37
N ARG A 154 -10.27 20.58 -16.56
CA ARG A 154 -9.31 19.64 -17.14
C ARG A 154 -8.02 19.65 -16.32
N THR A 155 -7.58 18.49 -15.91
CA THR A 155 -6.26 18.31 -15.30
C THR A 155 -5.14 18.27 -16.35
N ARG A 156 -3.91 18.63 -15.93
CA ARG A 156 -2.71 18.39 -16.74
C ARG A 156 -2.12 17.00 -16.49
N LEU A 157 -2.47 16.34 -15.39
CA LEU A 157 -1.94 15.03 -15.01
C LEU A 157 -2.38 13.90 -15.94
N VAL A 158 -3.58 14.00 -16.51
CA VAL A 158 -4.10 13.02 -17.47
C VAL A 158 -4.23 13.65 -18.84
N ALA A 159 -3.36 13.24 -19.77
CA ALA A 159 -3.33 13.82 -21.12
C ALA A 159 -4.64 13.60 -21.89
N GLN A 160 -5.25 12.43 -21.79
CA GLN A 160 -6.45 12.04 -22.52
C GLN A 160 -7.71 12.18 -21.64
N GLN A 161 -8.36 13.35 -21.72
CA GLN A 161 -9.50 13.69 -20.88
C GLN A 161 -10.75 12.84 -21.10
N GLN A 162 -10.89 12.15 -22.25
CA GLN A 162 -12.02 11.27 -22.51
C GLN A 162 -11.96 9.97 -21.70
N LEU A 163 -10.82 9.63 -21.09
CA LEU A 163 -10.70 8.52 -20.14
C LEU A 163 -11.73 8.59 -19.02
N ARG A 164 -12.18 9.78 -18.63
CA ARG A 164 -13.24 10.00 -17.63
C ARG A 164 -14.56 9.27 -17.93
N TRP A 165 -14.80 8.87 -19.19
CA TRP A 165 -15.98 8.11 -19.61
C TRP A 165 -15.81 6.60 -19.54
N HIS A 166 -14.60 6.14 -19.29
CA HIS A 166 -14.28 4.72 -19.25
C HIS A 166 -13.85 4.30 -17.84
N ARG A 167 -14.42 3.21 -17.36
CA ARG A 167 -14.02 2.65 -16.06
C ARG A 167 -12.76 1.80 -16.25
N THR A 168 -11.62 2.45 -16.15
CA THR A 168 -10.29 1.85 -16.27
C THR A 168 -9.30 2.51 -15.32
N THR A 169 -8.22 1.81 -14.97
CA THR A 169 -7.15 2.40 -14.15
C THR A 169 -6.36 3.46 -14.91
N LEU A 170 -5.75 4.38 -14.18
CA LEU A 170 -4.79 5.34 -14.71
C LEU A 170 -3.37 4.79 -14.82
N LEU A 171 -3.09 3.60 -14.30
CA LEU A 171 -1.80 2.93 -14.48
C LEU A 171 -1.47 2.79 -15.96
N GLY A 172 -0.24 3.13 -16.33
CA GLY A 172 0.22 3.15 -17.71
C GLY A 172 -0.24 4.36 -18.54
N ARG A 173 -1.10 5.24 -17.98
CA ARG A 173 -1.72 6.36 -18.69
C ARG A 173 -1.41 7.75 -18.10
N ILE A 174 -0.62 7.81 -17.03
CA ILE A 174 -0.05 9.04 -16.48
C ILE A 174 1.46 9.03 -16.74
N PRO A 175 1.95 9.77 -17.75
CA PRO A 175 3.37 9.82 -18.07
C PRO A 175 4.21 10.29 -16.88
N ALA A 176 5.40 9.72 -16.72
CA ALA A 176 6.37 10.00 -15.67
C ALA A 176 5.94 9.63 -14.21
N TRP A 177 4.73 9.14 -14.00
CA TRP A 177 4.27 8.59 -12.72
C TRP A 177 4.25 7.05 -12.76
N THR A 178 3.88 6.50 -13.91
CA THR A 178 3.70 5.06 -14.09
C THR A 178 4.47 4.58 -15.32
N PRO A 179 4.93 3.31 -15.34
CA PRO A 179 5.53 2.73 -16.53
C PRO A 179 4.53 2.76 -17.70
N PRO A 180 5.01 2.87 -18.96
CA PRO A 180 4.16 2.99 -20.14
C PRO A 180 3.52 1.64 -20.57
N ALA A 181 2.87 0.97 -19.63
CA ALA A 181 2.24 -0.34 -19.79
C ALA A 181 0.75 -0.28 -19.39
N PRO A 182 -0.11 0.42 -20.15
CA PRO A 182 -1.53 0.44 -19.86
C PRO A 182 -2.10 -0.98 -19.94
N PRO A 183 -2.90 -1.43 -18.95
CA PRO A 183 -3.41 -2.77 -18.92
C PRO A 183 -4.47 -2.98 -20.00
N VAL A 184 -4.30 -4.04 -20.80
CA VAL A 184 -5.27 -4.53 -21.79
C VAL A 184 -5.30 -6.06 -21.68
N GLY A 185 -6.49 -6.62 -21.38
CA GLY A 185 -6.63 -8.09 -21.29
C GLY A 185 -7.43 -8.55 -20.07
N PRO A 186 -7.52 -9.88 -19.89
CA PRO A 186 -8.19 -10.51 -18.74
C PRO A 186 -7.26 -10.46 -17.51
N TRP A 187 -7.19 -9.29 -16.88
CA TRP A 187 -6.29 -9.03 -15.74
C TRP A 187 -6.68 -9.74 -14.44
N ARG A 188 -7.86 -10.37 -14.44
CA ARG A 188 -8.36 -11.22 -13.36
C ARG A 188 -8.70 -12.60 -13.90
N ALA A 189 -8.97 -13.55 -12.99
CA ALA A 189 -9.25 -14.93 -13.35
C ALA A 189 -10.42 -15.10 -14.32
N VAL A 190 -10.26 -16.06 -15.26
CA VAL A 190 -11.30 -16.59 -16.15
C VAL A 190 -11.46 -18.07 -15.83
N GLU A 191 -12.65 -18.44 -15.36
CA GLU A 191 -12.91 -19.76 -14.76
C GLU A 191 -14.24 -20.33 -15.27
N LEU A 192 -14.31 -21.66 -15.35
CA LEU A 192 -15.56 -22.40 -15.46
C LEU A 192 -15.91 -22.99 -14.10
N GLU A 193 -17.10 -22.68 -13.61
CA GLU A 193 -17.64 -23.21 -12.36
C GLU A 193 -18.82 -24.14 -12.63
N THR A 194 -18.76 -25.36 -12.09
CA THR A 194 -19.88 -26.29 -12.07
C THR A 194 -20.57 -26.17 -10.72
N GLN A 195 -21.86 -25.82 -10.72
CA GLN A 195 -22.68 -25.67 -9.52
C GLN A 195 -23.68 -26.84 -9.44
N ARG A 196 -23.79 -27.46 -8.24
CA ARG A 196 -24.71 -28.56 -7.98
C ARG A 196 -25.51 -28.24 -6.73
N ILE A 197 -26.72 -28.82 -6.60
CA ILE A 197 -27.62 -28.69 -5.45
C ILE A 197 -28.17 -27.26 -5.28
N VAL A 198 -27.36 -26.31 -4.88
CA VAL A 198 -27.72 -24.92 -4.61
C VAL A 198 -26.52 -24.01 -4.85
N CYS A 199 -26.74 -22.79 -5.30
CA CYS A 199 -25.73 -21.73 -5.31
C CYS A 199 -26.19 -20.53 -4.46
N ILE A 200 -25.19 -19.79 -3.94
CA ILE A 200 -25.43 -18.52 -3.26
C ILE A 200 -25.29 -17.40 -4.32
N GLU A 201 -26.36 -16.64 -4.59
CA GLU A 201 -26.33 -15.49 -5.49
C GLU A 201 -25.82 -14.24 -4.78
N GLU A 202 -26.27 -14.03 -3.54
CA GLU A 202 -25.82 -12.93 -2.68
C GLU A 202 -25.50 -13.48 -1.29
N ALA A 203 -24.41 -13.00 -0.69
CA ALA A 203 -24.06 -13.25 0.69
C ALA A 203 -23.69 -11.94 1.38
N ARG A 204 -24.20 -11.74 2.58
CA ARG A 204 -23.82 -10.66 3.49
C ARG A 204 -23.43 -11.24 4.81
N VAL A 205 -22.28 -10.81 5.33
CA VAL A 205 -21.75 -11.23 6.63
C VAL A 205 -21.23 -9.97 7.32
N ARG A 206 -21.93 -9.49 8.32
CA ARG A 206 -21.57 -8.28 9.07
C ARG A 206 -21.30 -8.61 10.51
N SER A 207 -20.15 -8.21 11.01
CA SER A 207 -19.82 -8.31 12.43
C SER A 207 -20.02 -6.96 13.12
N SER A 208 -20.52 -7.03 14.34
CA SER A 208 -20.66 -5.89 15.24
C SER A 208 -20.32 -6.30 16.67
N VAL A 209 -20.13 -5.31 17.54
CA VAL A 209 -19.92 -5.52 18.98
C VAL A 209 -21.07 -4.88 19.72
N GLU A 210 -21.81 -5.71 20.48
CA GLU A 210 -22.95 -5.30 21.29
C GLU A 210 -22.72 -5.68 22.74
N LYS A 211 -22.48 -4.73 23.66
CA LYS A 211 -22.34 -4.99 25.10
C LYS A 211 -21.39 -6.15 25.45
N ALA A 212 -20.21 -6.22 24.89
CA ALA A 212 -19.23 -7.29 25.07
C ALA A 212 -19.57 -8.63 24.38
N ARG A 213 -20.57 -8.66 23.50
CA ARG A 213 -20.84 -9.80 22.59
C ARG A 213 -20.41 -9.44 21.18
N GLY A 214 -19.81 -10.40 20.49
CA GLY A 214 -19.66 -10.36 19.05
C GLY A 214 -20.94 -10.84 18.39
N VAL A 215 -21.53 -10.07 17.47
CA VAL A 215 -22.73 -10.47 16.71
C VAL A 215 -22.39 -10.50 15.24
N VAL A 216 -22.75 -11.58 14.55
CA VAL A 216 -22.60 -11.71 13.09
C VAL A 216 -23.99 -11.82 12.47
N ASP A 217 -24.39 -10.80 11.73
CA ASP A 217 -25.58 -10.79 10.88
C ASP A 217 -25.27 -11.48 9.56
N VAL A 218 -26.10 -12.48 9.20
CA VAL A 218 -25.93 -13.21 7.95
C VAL A 218 -27.22 -13.16 7.14
N ALA A 219 -27.10 -12.78 5.86
CA ALA A 219 -28.17 -12.85 4.88
C ALA A 219 -27.65 -13.51 3.60
N LEU A 220 -28.30 -14.58 3.18
CA LEU A 220 -27.97 -15.34 1.97
C LEU A 220 -29.16 -15.34 1.01
N ARG A 221 -28.89 -15.13 -0.27
CA ARG A 221 -29.83 -15.36 -1.36
C ARG A 221 -29.41 -16.60 -2.12
N LEU A 222 -30.27 -17.60 -2.16
CA LEU A 222 -29.99 -18.97 -2.58
C LEU A 222 -30.81 -19.34 -3.82
N ARG A 223 -30.15 -19.92 -4.82
CA ARG A 223 -30.80 -20.49 -5.99
C ARG A 223 -30.61 -22.01 -5.99
N PRO A 224 -31.67 -22.78 -5.85
CA PRO A 224 -31.58 -24.22 -6.05
C PRO A 224 -31.20 -24.59 -7.50
N ILE A 225 -30.46 -25.65 -7.67
CA ILE A 225 -30.12 -26.18 -8.98
C ILE A 225 -31.03 -27.41 -9.26
N GLY A 226 -31.92 -27.22 -10.22
CA GLY A 226 -33.00 -28.20 -10.49
C GLY A 226 -34.20 -28.05 -9.53
N PRO A 227 -35.20 -28.96 -9.59
CA PRO A 227 -36.48 -28.88 -8.81
C PRO A 227 -36.24 -29.27 -7.35
N ARG A 228 -35.66 -28.37 -6.56
CA ARG A 228 -35.38 -28.56 -5.13
C ARG A 228 -35.85 -27.34 -4.35
N ALA A 229 -36.39 -27.58 -3.13
CA ALA A 229 -36.68 -26.52 -2.18
C ALA A 229 -35.56 -26.48 -1.12
N VAL A 230 -35.18 -25.30 -0.67
CA VAL A 230 -34.26 -25.13 0.47
C VAL A 230 -35.04 -25.35 1.76
N SER A 231 -34.67 -26.39 2.53
CA SER A 231 -35.37 -26.78 3.74
C SER A 231 -34.79 -26.20 5.02
N SER A 232 -33.48 -26.00 5.06
CA SER A 232 -32.80 -25.37 6.20
C SER A 232 -31.47 -24.74 5.81
N VAL A 233 -31.09 -23.72 6.57
CA VAL A 233 -29.77 -23.08 6.50
C VAL A 233 -29.23 -22.95 7.92
N GLU A 234 -28.06 -23.52 8.19
CA GLU A 234 -27.29 -23.35 9.43
C GLU A 234 -26.03 -22.54 9.14
N VAL A 235 -25.70 -21.58 10.00
CA VAL A 235 -24.44 -20.84 9.93
C VAL A 235 -23.62 -21.09 11.18
N ALA A 236 -22.33 -21.33 10.98
CA ALA A 236 -21.33 -21.46 12.02
C ALA A 236 -20.35 -20.25 11.95
N VAL A 237 -20.09 -19.62 13.10
CA VAL A 237 -19.05 -18.62 13.31
C VAL A 237 -18.10 -19.15 14.39
N GLY A 238 -16.89 -19.54 13.98
CA GLY A 238 -16.03 -20.33 14.84
C GLY A 238 -16.70 -21.64 15.26
N SER A 239 -16.92 -21.84 16.56
CA SER A 239 -17.61 -23.00 17.12
C SER A 239 -19.10 -22.78 17.35
N THR A 240 -19.60 -21.55 17.31
CA THR A 240 -21.00 -21.20 17.57
C THR A 240 -21.84 -21.35 16.31
N ARG A 241 -23.04 -21.93 16.45
CA ARG A 241 -23.94 -22.19 15.33
C ARG A 241 -25.32 -21.59 15.57
N ALA A 242 -25.99 -21.22 14.48
CA ALA A 242 -27.39 -20.79 14.50
C ALA A 242 -28.10 -21.18 13.21
N SER A 243 -29.39 -21.52 13.34
CA SER A 243 -30.28 -21.73 12.19
C SER A 243 -30.79 -20.38 11.70
N LEU A 244 -30.78 -20.17 10.38
CA LEU A 244 -31.35 -18.99 9.77
C LEU A 244 -32.81 -19.21 9.40
N ALA A 245 -33.62 -18.14 9.49
CA ALA A 245 -35.00 -18.14 8.96
C ALA A 245 -34.94 -18.18 7.44
N VAL A 246 -35.64 -19.14 6.82
CA VAL A 246 -35.67 -19.34 5.37
C VAL A 246 -37.06 -18.96 4.84
N SER A 247 -37.08 -18.18 3.76
CA SER A 247 -38.30 -17.82 3.02
C SER A 247 -38.05 -17.93 1.51
N GLU A 248 -39.04 -18.35 0.77
CA GLU A 248 -39.03 -18.41 -0.69
C GLU A 248 -39.69 -17.16 -1.27
N ASP A 249 -39.18 -16.60 -2.36
CA ASP A 249 -39.79 -15.53 -3.12
C ASP A 249 -40.58 -16.06 -4.32
N ASP A 250 -41.39 -15.20 -4.96
CA ASP A 250 -42.25 -15.55 -6.11
C ASP A 250 -41.44 -16.06 -7.33
N GLY A 251 -40.11 -15.85 -7.34
CA GLY A 251 -39.19 -16.29 -8.39
C GLY A 251 -38.50 -17.63 -8.12
N GLY A 252 -38.85 -18.33 -7.03
CA GLY A 252 -38.23 -19.61 -6.64
C GLY A 252 -36.82 -19.45 -6.09
N LEU A 253 -36.45 -18.23 -5.65
CA LEU A 253 -35.26 -17.98 -4.89
C LEU A 253 -35.54 -18.01 -3.40
N PHE A 254 -34.58 -18.44 -2.63
CA PHE A 254 -34.70 -18.53 -1.17
C PHE A 254 -33.83 -17.46 -0.50
N THR A 255 -34.40 -16.78 0.47
CA THR A 255 -33.65 -15.88 1.36
C THR A 255 -33.52 -16.52 2.73
N ALA A 256 -32.28 -16.61 3.24
CA ALA A 256 -32.00 -17.08 4.60
C ALA A 256 -31.40 -15.93 5.41
N ARG A 257 -31.96 -15.60 6.59
CA ARG A 257 -31.50 -14.47 7.43
C ARG A 257 -31.48 -14.89 8.90
N GLY A 258 -30.49 -14.36 9.65
CA GLY A 258 -30.37 -14.52 11.07
C GLY A 258 -29.07 -13.99 11.62
N GLN A 259 -28.87 -14.22 12.91
CA GLN A 259 -27.72 -13.75 13.66
C GLN A 259 -27.04 -14.89 14.40
N VAL A 260 -25.70 -14.80 14.52
CA VAL A 260 -24.90 -15.68 15.39
C VAL A 260 -24.23 -14.80 16.44
N ALA A 261 -24.51 -15.02 17.72
CA ALA A 261 -23.94 -14.24 18.82
C ALA A 261 -22.87 -15.06 19.57
N LEU A 262 -21.71 -14.45 19.81
CA LEU A 262 -20.57 -15.02 20.53
C LEU A 262 -20.36 -14.23 21.83
N GLU A 263 -20.61 -14.86 22.96
CA GLU A 263 -20.36 -14.25 24.28
C GLU A 263 -18.85 -14.10 24.53
N GLY A 264 -18.42 -12.93 25.00
CA GLY A 264 -17.02 -12.65 25.34
C GLY A 264 -16.07 -12.74 24.15
N ALA A 265 -16.55 -12.50 22.91
CA ALA A 265 -15.71 -12.55 21.73
C ALA A 265 -14.55 -11.54 21.83
N PRO A 266 -13.28 -12.00 21.66
CA PRO A 266 -12.14 -11.09 21.68
C PRO A 266 -12.19 -10.09 20.52
N LEU A 267 -11.76 -8.85 20.78
CA LEU A 267 -11.77 -7.77 19.80
C LEU A 267 -10.56 -7.87 18.86
N TRP A 268 -10.81 -7.59 17.57
CA TRP A 268 -9.78 -7.43 16.57
C TRP A 268 -9.17 -6.02 16.66
N TRP A 269 -7.84 -5.93 16.57
CA TRP A 269 -7.10 -4.67 16.64
C TRP A 269 -6.09 -4.51 15.49
N PRO A 270 -5.72 -3.29 15.08
CA PRO A 270 -4.51 -3.10 14.30
C PRO A 270 -3.30 -3.57 15.12
N HIS A 271 -2.29 -4.13 14.43
CA HIS A 271 -1.15 -4.82 15.07
C HIS A 271 -0.37 -3.98 16.08
N THR A 272 -0.47 -2.67 15.99
CA THR A 272 0.17 -1.72 16.92
C THR A 272 -0.57 -1.60 18.25
N HIS A 273 -1.82 -2.08 18.34
CA HIS A 273 -2.71 -1.88 19.48
C HIS A 273 -3.20 -3.17 20.12
N GLY A 274 -3.07 -4.32 19.48
CA GLY A 274 -3.50 -5.59 20.04
C GLY A 274 -3.49 -6.76 19.04
N ALA A 275 -4.20 -7.83 19.40
CA ALA A 275 -4.28 -9.07 18.63
C ALA A 275 -5.34 -9.03 17.51
N GLN A 276 -5.26 -9.98 16.56
CA GLN A 276 -6.13 -10.10 15.39
C GLN A 276 -6.95 -11.41 15.42
N PRO A 277 -7.87 -11.59 16.36
CA PRO A 277 -8.72 -12.79 16.38
C PRO A 277 -9.67 -12.77 15.19
N LEU A 278 -9.67 -13.87 14.43
CA LEU A 278 -10.53 -14.07 13.26
C LEU A 278 -11.32 -15.36 13.42
N PHE A 279 -12.59 -15.31 13.04
CA PHE A 279 -13.53 -16.42 13.13
C PHE A 279 -13.97 -16.84 11.74
N ALA A 280 -13.82 -18.11 11.39
CA ALA A 280 -14.34 -18.68 10.15
C ALA A 280 -15.87 -18.63 10.15
N VAL A 281 -16.45 -18.19 9.01
CA VAL A 281 -17.89 -18.16 8.79
C VAL A 281 -18.24 -19.20 7.72
N ARG A 282 -19.09 -20.17 8.08
CA ARG A 282 -19.50 -21.25 7.19
C ARG A 282 -21.02 -21.39 7.19
N ALA A 283 -21.59 -21.70 6.02
CA ALA A 283 -23.01 -21.99 5.89
C ALA A 283 -23.21 -23.43 5.39
N ALA A 284 -24.12 -24.18 6.02
CA ALA A 284 -24.63 -25.43 5.56
C ALA A 284 -26.07 -25.28 5.08
N VAL A 285 -26.33 -25.60 3.82
CA VAL A 285 -27.63 -25.44 3.17
C VAL A 285 -28.17 -26.80 2.75
N ARG A 286 -29.37 -27.16 3.20
CA ARG A 286 -30.09 -28.37 2.76
C ARG A 286 -31.12 -28.01 1.69
N ALA A 287 -31.03 -28.67 0.54
CA ALA A 287 -31.95 -28.51 -0.56
C ALA A 287 -32.33 -29.84 -1.17
N GLY A 288 -33.61 -30.23 -1.05
CA GLY A 288 -34.09 -31.58 -1.35
C GLY A 288 -33.43 -32.60 -0.43
N SER A 289 -32.86 -33.67 -0.99
CA SER A 289 -32.08 -34.68 -0.28
C SER A 289 -30.58 -34.35 -0.14
N GLY A 290 -30.13 -33.23 -0.69
CA GLY A 290 -28.72 -32.84 -0.70
C GLY A 290 -28.39 -31.77 0.33
N GLU A 291 -27.12 -31.75 0.76
CA GLU A 291 -26.57 -30.71 1.61
C GLU A 291 -25.33 -30.11 0.94
N ALA A 292 -25.26 -28.78 0.91
CA ALA A 292 -24.09 -28.02 0.40
C ALA A 292 -23.49 -27.18 1.53
N GLN A 293 -22.16 -27.22 1.68
CA GLN A 293 -21.43 -26.39 2.62
C GLN A 293 -20.69 -25.30 1.86
N PHE A 294 -20.73 -24.08 2.41
CA PHE A 294 -20.11 -22.90 1.85
C PHE A 294 -19.13 -22.28 2.85
N ASP A 295 -17.96 -21.93 2.35
CA ASP A 295 -17.03 -21.07 3.07
C ASP A 295 -17.35 -19.60 2.71
N LEU A 296 -17.74 -18.82 3.71
CA LEU A 296 -18.06 -17.41 3.60
C LEU A 296 -16.91 -16.50 4.07
N GLY A 297 -15.71 -17.08 4.24
CA GLY A 297 -14.52 -16.37 4.68
C GLY A 297 -14.39 -16.27 6.20
N ARG A 298 -13.77 -15.20 6.67
CA ARG A 298 -13.51 -14.97 8.10
C ARG A 298 -13.92 -13.55 8.47
N THR A 299 -14.26 -13.34 9.73
CA THR A 299 -14.57 -12.02 10.27
C THR A 299 -13.92 -11.82 11.63
N GLY A 300 -13.76 -10.57 12.04
CA GLY A 300 -13.30 -10.15 13.36
C GLY A 300 -14.24 -9.10 13.95
N PHE A 301 -14.26 -8.99 15.26
CA PHE A 301 -15.13 -8.07 15.98
C PHE A 301 -14.40 -6.79 16.36
N ARG A 302 -14.88 -5.65 15.88
CA ARG A 302 -14.38 -4.33 16.24
C ARG A 302 -15.46 -3.28 16.16
N SER A 303 -15.27 -2.15 16.88
CA SER A 303 -15.94 -0.90 16.56
C SER A 303 -14.96 0.02 15.83
N LEU A 304 -15.49 0.88 14.96
CA LEU A 304 -14.73 1.87 14.23
C LEU A 304 -15.50 3.19 14.22
N GLU A 305 -14.84 4.26 14.64
CA GLU A 305 -15.42 5.60 14.74
C GLU A 305 -14.48 6.61 14.11
N GLN A 306 -15.03 7.60 13.43
CA GLN A 306 -14.30 8.78 12.98
C GLN A 306 -14.33 9.84 14.07
N GLU A 307 -13.17 10.44 14.39
CA GLU A 307 -13.10 11.63 15.22
C GLU A 307 -13.55 12.85 14.41
N ASP A 308 -14.39 13.68 14.99
CA ASP A 308 -14.92 14.90 14.35
C ASP A 308 -14.56 16.12 15.22
N ASP A 309 -13.29 16.46 15.20
CA ASP A 309 -12.71 17.64 15.89
C ASP A 309 -12.25 18.73 14.91
N GLY A 310 -12.87 18.76 13.72
CA GLY A 310 -12.47 19.62 12.60
C GLY A 310 -11.31 19.06 11.77
N GLY A 311 -10.81 17.87 12.13
CA GLY A 311 -9.84 17.08 11.40
C GLY A 311 -10.40 15.73 10.97
N PHE A 312 -9.52 14.76 10.77
CA PHE A 312 -9.84 13.36 10.57
C PHE A 312 -9.00 12.50 11.50
N GLY A 313 -9.60 11.55 12.16
CA GLY A 313 -8.93 10.57 13.00
C GLY A 313 -9.77 9.31 13.11
N LEU A 314 -9.14 8.19 13.41
CA LEU A 314 -9.82 6.91 13.62
C LEU A 314 -9.69 6.46 15.07
N ARG A 315 -10.82 5.99 15.62
CA ARG A 315 -10.86 5.23 16.87
C ARG A 315 -11.25 3.80 16.56
N VAL A 316 -10.44 2.87 17.02
CA VAL A 316 -10.73 1.42 16.94
C VAL A 316 -11.02 0.95 18.35
N ASN A 317 -12.17 0.33 18.56
CA ASN A 317 -12.62 -0.13 19.88
C ASN A 317 -12.57 0.97 20.95
N GLY A 318 -12.98 2.18 20.57
CA GLY A 318 -12.96 3.34 21.45
C GLY A 318 -11.60 3.98 21.68
N VAL A 319 -10.51 3.48 21.08
CA VAL A 319 -9.13 4.00 21.26
C VAL A 319 -8.68 4.73 20.01
N GLY A 320 -8.18 5.96 20.13
CA GLY A 320 -7.57 6.70 19.05
C GLY A 320 -6.32 6.00 18.51
N VAL A 321 -6.22 5.89 17.20
CA VAL A 321 -5.10 5.25 16.50
C VAL A 321 -4.37 6.30 15.67
N PHE A 322 -3.08 6.52 15.94
CA PHE A 322 -2.26 7.27 15.00
C PHE A 322 -2.04 6.41 13.74
N CYS A 323 -2.79 6.72 12.67
CA CYS A 323 -2.69 6.01 11.41
C CYS A 323 -1.39 6.37 10.70
N ARG A 324 -0.57 5.36 10.37
CA ARG A 324 0.68 5.56 9.64
C ARG A 324 0.94 4.45 8.65
N GLY A 325 1.44 4.82 7.50
CA GLY A 325 1.68 3.85 6.45
C GLY A 325 2.01 4.50 5.13
N ALA A 326 1.55 3.87 4.05
CA ALA A 326 1.84 4.34 2.71
C ALA A 326 0.70 4.02 1.73
N THR A 327 0.71 4.70 0.59
CA THR A 327 -0.12 4.34 -0.55
C THR A 327 0.45 3.07 -1.18
N TRP A 328 -0.41 2.06 -1.28
CA TRP A 328 -0.13 0.77 -1.89
C TRP A 328 -0.06 0.86 -3.41
N THR A 329 0.82 0.10 -4.02
CA THR A 329 0.93 -0.08 -5.47
C THR A 329 0.82 -1.55 -5.84
N PRO A 330 0.29 -1.92 -7.01
CA PRO A 330 0.37 -3.28 -7.49
C PRO A 330 1.81 -3.80 -7.49
N LEU A 331 2.01 -5.04 -7.07
CA LEU A 331 3.35 -5.62 -6.96
C LEU A 331 3.99 -5.88 -8.33
N ASP A 332 3.18 -6.00 -9.37
CA ASP A 332 3.61 -6.10 -10.78
C ASP A 332 2.76 -5.14 -11.63
N ALA A 333 3.40 -4.11 -12.16
CA ALA A 333 2.74 -3.09 -12.96
C ALA A 333 2.33 -3.59 -14.36
N ALA A 334 2.91 -4.67 -14.86
CA ALA A 334 2.59 -5.22 -16.17
C ALA A 334 1.38 -6.17 -16.10
N SER A 335 1.34 -7.10 -15.16
CA SER A 335 0.26 -8.08 -15.03
C SER A 335 -0.90 -7.59 -14.14
N LEU A 336 -0.66 -6.66 -13.24
CA LEU A 336 -1.56 -6.23 -12.15
C LEU A 336 -1.98 -7.40 -11.22
N SER A 337 -1.21 -8.46 -11.19
CA SER A 337 -1.46 -9.66 -10.41
C SER A 337 -0.20 -10.10 -9.69
N ALA A 338 -0.35 -10.63 -8.48
CA ALA A 338 0.74 -11.19 -7.72
C ALA A 338 0.30 -12.50 -7.04
N ALA A 339 1.26 -13.37 -6.78
CA ALA A 339 1.00 -14.57 -5.97
C ALA A 339 0.61 -14.17 -4.54
N PRO A 340 -0.30 -14.91 -3.87
CA PRO A 340 -0.70 -14.63 -2.50
C PRO A 340 0.48 -14.52 -1.52
N GLU A 341 1.51 -15.34 -1.71
CA GLU A 341 2.72 -15.35 -0.89
C GLU A 341 3.53 -14.06 -1.05
N ALA A 342 3.62 -13.53 -2.27
CA ALA A 342 4.29 -12.26 -2.56
C ALA A 342 3.53 -11.08 -1.94
N THR A 343 2.20 -11.09 -2.04
CA THR A 343 1.32 -10.11 -1.41
C THR A 343 1.48 -10.11 0.10
N ARG A 344 1.49 -11.30 0.71
CA ARG A 344 1.70 -11.47 2.14
C ARG A 344 3.07 -10.95 2.57
N ALA A 345 4.14 -11.31 1.87
CA ALA A 345 5.49 -10.85 2.18
C ALA A 345 5.62 -9.32 2.12
N ALA A 346 4.97 -8.68 1.14
CA ALA A 346 4.94 -7.22 1.04
C ALA A 346 4.20 -6.57 2.22
N LEU A 347 3.08 -7.15 2.67
CA LEU A 347 2.33 -6.68 3.84
C LEU A 347 3.06 -6.98 5.16
N GLU A 348 3.81 -8.06 5.25
CA GLU A 348 4.72 -8.32 6.38
C GLU A 348 5.82 -7.26 6.48
N ALA A 349 6.35 -6.78 5.35
CA ALA A 349 7.28 -5.64 5.34
C ALA A 349 6.60 -4.33 5.82
N VAL A 350 5.34 -4.09 5.44
CA VAL A 350 4.52 -2.98 5.98
C VAL A 350 4.42 -3.07 7.51
N ARG A 351 4.03 -4.24 8.03
CA ARG A 351 3.93 -4.49 9.47
C ARG A 351 5.28 -4.32 10.18
N ALA A 352 6.35 -4.88 9.61
CA ALA A 352 7.70 -4.78 10.17
C ALA A 352 8.22 -3.34 10.23
N ALA A 353 7.79 -2.48 9.29
CA ALA A 353 8.07 -1.05 9.33
C ALA A 353 7.30 -0.31 10.46
N GLY A 354 6.36 -0.95 11.15
CA GLY A 354 5.48 -0.31 12.12
C GLY A 354 4.31 0.45 11.48
N MET A 355 4.08 0.26 10.19
CA MET A 355 2.95 0.83 9.46
C MET A 355 1.68 0.04 9.79
N ASN A 356 0.61 0.72 10.18
CA ASN A 356 -0.65 0.10 10.59
C ASN A 356 -1.82 0.36 9.62
N LEU A 357 -1.58 1.11 8.53
CA LEU A 357 -2.57 1.40 7.51
C LEU A 357 -1.93 1.45 6.12
N VAL A 358 -2.61 0.90 5.12
CA VAL A 358 -2.29 1.08 3.70
C VAL A 358 -3.47 1.68 2.95
N ARG A 359 -3.20 2.57 1.98
CA ARG A 359 -4.23 3.18 1.14
C ARG A 359 -4.11 2.69 -0.30
N LEU A 360 -5.22 2.20 -0.83
CA LEU A 360 -5.36 1.92 -2.26
C LEU A 360 -5.96 3.17 -2.91
N SER A 361 -5.08 3.98 -3.54
CA SER A 361 -5.48 5.24 -4.17
C SER A 361 -6.30 5.00 -5.44
N GLY A 362 -7.19 5.93 -5.76
CA GLY A 362 -8.03 5.92 -6.96
C GLY A 362 -7.28 5.89 -8.30
N THR A 363 -5.96 6.10 -8.29
CA THR A 363 -5.07 5.96 -9.45
C THR A 363 -4.64 4.52 -9.76
N MET A 364 -4.85 3.59 -8.81
CA MET A 364 -4.37 2.20 -8.85
C MET A 364 -5.45 1.23 -9.34
N VAL A 365 -5.54 0.05 -8.74
CA VAL A 365 -6.57 -0.96 -8.97
C VAL A 365 -7.10 -1.50 -7.64
N TYR A 366 -8.27 -2.13 -7.65
CA TYR A 366 -8.72 -2.93 -6.51
C TYR A 366 -7.86 -4.18 -6.40
N GLU A 367 -7.41 -4.52 -5.21
CA GLU A 367 -6.64 -5.74 -4.97
C GLU A 367 -7.54 -6.99 -4.93
N ASP A 368 -6.94 -8.17 -4.92
CA ASP A 368 -7.65 -9.43 -4.82
C ASP A 368 -7.95 -9.81 -3.35
N ALA A 369 -8.61 -10.94 -3.16
CA ALA A 369 -9.01 -11.40 -1.82
C ALA A 369 -7.81 -11.69 -0.91
N ALA A 370 -6.69 -12.18 -1.46
CA ALA A 370 -5.51 -12.53 -0.68
C ALA A 370 -4.90 -11.29 0.01
N PHE A 371 -4.98 -10.13 -0.63
CA PHE A 371 -4.54 -8.87 -0.03
C PHE A 371 -5.36 -8.52 1.22
N TYR A 372 -6.69 -8.52 1.14
CA TYR A 372 -7.55 -8.15 2.27
C TYR A 372 -7.47 -9.20 3.38
N ASP A 373 -7.42 -10.50 3.03
CA ASP A 373 -7.24 -11.57 3.99
C ASP A 373 -5.92 -11.45 4.78
N ALA A 374 -4.85 -11.07 4.09
CA ALA A 374 -3.56 -10.83 4.74
C ALA A 374 -3.59 -9.56 5.62
N CYS A 375 -4.30 -8.50 5.21
CA CYS A 375 -4.51 -7.32 6.05
C CYS A 375 -5.29 -7.66 7.32
N ASP A 376 -6.36 -8.47 7.21
CA ASP A 376 -7.15 -8.95 8.35
C ASP A 376 -6.29 -9.75 9.34
N GLU A 377 -5.43 -10.65 8.84
CA GLU A 377 -4.54 -11.49 9.65
C GLU A 377 -3.39 -10.71 10.28
N LEU A 378 -2.81 -9.77 9.54
CA LEU A 378 -1.64 -9.03 9.98
C LEU A 378 -1.99 -7.80 10.82
N GLY A 379 -3.26 -7.42 10.90
CA GLY A 379 -3.70 -6.24 11.62
C GLY A 379 -3.31 -4.93 10.92
N ILE A 380 -3.42 -4.89 9.60
CA ILE A 380 -3.15 -3.71 8.80
C ILE A 380 -4.47 -3.12 8.34
N LEU A 381 -4.79 -1.91 8.77
CA LEU A 381 -5.97 -1.19 8.33
C LEU A 381 -5.89 -0.87 6.84
N VAL A 382 -7.03 -0.87 6.17
CA VAL A 382 -7.15 -0.56 4.74
C VAL A 382 -7.99 0.70 4.54
N TRP A 383 -7.41 1.68 3.87
CA TRP A 383 -8.12 2.81 3.28
C TRP A 383 -8.35 2.52 1.80
N GLN A 384 -9.60 2.34 1.42
CA GLN A 384 -9.98 1.97 0.05
C GLN A 384 -10.61 3.14 -0.68
N ASP A 385 -9.92 3.72 -1.68
CA ASP A 385 -10.57 4.60 -2.64
C ASP A 385 -11.37 3.77 -3.66
N PHE A 386 -12.50 4.27 -4.10
CA PHE A 386 -13.04 3.85 -5.40
C PHE A 386 -12.12 4.37 -6.50
N MET A 387 -11.95 3.59 -7.58
CA MET A 387 -10.94 3.88 -8.61
C MET A 387 -11.30 5.08 -9.47
N PHE A 388 -11.28 6.26 -8.84
CA PHE A 388 -11.48 7.58 -9.44
C PHE A 388 -10.35 8.52 -9.00
N ALA A 389 -9.75 9.24 -9.94
CA ALA A 389 -8.72 10.22 -9.63
C ALA A 389 -8.63 11.33 -10.69
N ASN A 390 -8.31 12.52 -10.25
CA ASN A 390 -7.82 13.63 -11.07
C ASN A 390 -8.67 14.07 -12.27
N MET A 391 -9.95 13.64 -12.42
CA MET A 391 -10.78 13.97 -13.57
C MET A 391 -12.20 14.37 -13.16
N ASP A 392 -12.86 15.16 -14.03
CA ASP A 392 -14.27 15.51 -13.89
C ASP A 392 -15.15 14.43 -14.53
N TYR A 393 -15.56 13.44 -13.75
CA TYR A 393 -16.32 12.29 -14.21
C TYR A 393 -17.78 12.65 -14.59
N PRO A 394 -18.41 11.93 -15.56
CA PRO A 394 -19.73 12.26 -16.08
C PRO A 394 -20.86 11.77 -15.16
N ALA A 395 -21.02 12.38 -13.99
CA ALA A 395 -21.98 11.98 -12.96
C ALA A 395 -23.44 12.02 -13.42
N ALA A 396 -23.76 12.86 -14.42
CA ALA A 396 -25.13 13.01 -14.95
C ALA A 396 -25.48 11.97 -16.00
N ASP A 397 -24.55 11.13 -16.45
CA ASP A 397 -24.85 10.04 -17.38
C ASP A 397 -25.38 8.83 -16.61
N GLU A 398 -26.64 8.46 -16.87
CA GLU A 398 -27.31 7.38 -16.12
C GLU A 398 -26.64 6.01 -16.33
N GLY A 399 -26.16 5.73 -17.54
CA GLY A 399 -25.46 4.49 -17.86
C GLY A 399 -24.14 4.38 -17.11
N PHE A 400 -23.37 5.47 -17.06
CA PHE A 400 -22.14 5.56 -16.30
C PHE A 400 -22.42 5.41 -14.79
N ALA A 401 -23.42 6.13 -14.27
CA ALA A 401 -23.81 6.05 -12.86
C ALA A 401 -24.26 4.63 -12.46
N ALA A 402 -25.04 3.94 -13.31
CA ALA A 402 -25.44 2.56 -13.08
C ALA A 402 -24.24 1.60 -13.07
N SER A 403 -23.30 1.77 -13.99
CA SER A 403 -22.04 0.99 -14.03
C SER A 403 -21.21 1.19 -12.76
N VAL A 404 -21.08 2.44 -12.30
CA VAL A 404 -20.36 2.77 -11.05
C VAL A 404 -21.04 2.18 -9.82
N ARG A 405 -22.37 2.26 -9.74
CA ARG A 405 -23.12 1.66 -8.63
C ARG A 405 -22.91 0.16 -8.53
N ARG A 406 -22.91 -0.53 -9.66
CA ARG A 406 -22.64 -1.95 -9.74
C ARG A 406 -21.21 -2.26 -9.29
N GLU A 407 -20.21 -1.55 -9.82
CA GLU A 407 -18.80 -1.69 -9.45
C GLU A 407 -18.58 -1.54 -7.94
N ALA A 408 -19.09 -0.44 -7.36
CA ALA A 408 -18.99 -0.16 -5.94
C ALA A 408 -19.66 -1.24 -5.08
N SER A 409 -20.84 -1.72 -5.49
CA SER A 409 -21.57 -2.78 -4.80
C SER A 409 -20.78 -4.10 -4.84
N GLU A 410 -20.26 -4.49 -5.99
CA GLU A 410 -19.47 -5.73 -6.16
C GLU A 410 -18.16 -5.69 -5.35
N LEU A 411 -17.53 -4.51 -5.24
CA LEU A 411 -16.36 -4.32 -4.38
C LEU A 411 -16.73 -4.54 -2.90
N LEU A 412 -17.75 -3.83 -2.42
CA LEU A 412 -18.10 -3.86 -1.00
C LEU A 412 -18.70 -5.20 -0.58
N ASP A 413 -19.38 -5.91 -1.47
CA ASP A 413 -19.82 -7.30 -1.21
C ASP A 413 -18.65 -8.26 -0.98
N ARG A 414 -17.49 -8.01 -1.60
CA ARG A 414 -16.27 -8.80 -1.34
C ARG A 414 -15.62 -8.48 -0.01
N LEU A 415 -15.82 -7.27 0.49
CA LEU A 415 -15.19 -6.74 1.70
C LEU A 415 -16.14 -6.74 2.90
N ASP A 416 -17.32 -7.35 2.78
CA ASP A 416 -18.39 -7.26 3.78
C ASP A 416 -17.94 -7.78 5.16
N ALA A 417 -17.18 -8.88 5.21
CA ALA A 417 -16.70 -9.50 6.46
C ALA A 417 -15.33 -8.96 6.95
N SER A 418 -14.59 -8.15 6.16
CA SER A 418 -13.23 -7.74 6.50
C SER A 418 -13.20 -6.74 7.65
N PRO A 419 -12.57 -7.05 8.80
CA PRO A 419 -12.36 -6.09 9.89
C PRO A 419 -11.27 -5.05 9.58
N ALA A 420 -10.34 -5.33 8.68
CA ALA A 420 -9.26 -4.41 8.31
C ALA A 420 -9.76 -3.20 7.51
N LEU A 421 -10.89 -3.29 6.80
CA LEU A 421 -11.44 -2.16 6.06
C LEU A 421 -11.82 -1.03 7.03
N ALA A 422 -11.10 0.10 6.95
CA ALA A 422 -11.18 1.17 7.93
C ALA A 422 -11.71 2.49 7.38
N VAL A 423 -11.49 2.78 6.09
CA VAL A 423 -11.98 4.00 5.43
C VAL A 423 -12.38 3.66 4.00
N LEU A 424 -13.50 4.21 3.57
CA LEU A 424 -13.93 4.26 2.17
C LEU A 424 -13.79 5.68 1.65
N CYS A 425 -13.26 5.83 0.44
CA CYS A 425 -13.08 7.15 -0.17
C CYS A 425 -13.62 7.18 -1.60
N GLY A 426 -14.33 8.25 -1.94
CA GLY A 426 -14.92 8.42 -3.27
C GLY A 426 -13.88 8.48 -4.38
N GLY A 427 -12.76 9.19 -4.15
CA GLY A 427 -11.68 9.28 -5.13
C GLY A 427 -10.55 10.21 -4.70
N SER A 428 -9.45 10.19 -5.48
CA SER A 428 -8.27 10.99 -5.22
C SER A 428 -8.29 12.29 -6.04
N GLU A 429 -8.04 13.42 -5.37
CA GLU A 429 -7.79 14.76 -5.92
C GLU A 429 -8.88 15.36 -6.83
N VAL A 430 -10.12 14.85 -6.78
CA VAL A 430 -11.19 15.35 -7.65
C VAL A 430 -11.63 16.76 -7.22
N GLU A 431 -11.96 16.96 -5.93
CA GLU A 431 -12.37 18.27 -5.40
C GLU A 431 -11.19 19.26 -5.43
N GLN A 432 -9.98 18.81 -5.09
CA GLN A 432 -8.78 19.62 -5.15
C GLN A 432 -8.54 20.19 -6.54
N GLN A 433 -8.60 19.34 -7.56
CA GLN A 433 -8.39 19.77 -8.95
C GLN A 433 -9.43 20.79 -9.39
N ALA A 434 -10.70 20.57 -9.07
CA ALA A 434 -11.78 21.52 -9.37
C ALA A 434 -11.52 22.90 -8.73
N ALA A 435 -11.14 22.92 -7.44
CA ALA A 435 -10.82 24.15 -6.72
C ALA A 435 -9.59 24.86 -7.28
N MET A 436 -8.50 24.12 -7.57
CA MET A 436 -7.27 24.67 -8.15
C MET A 436 -7.46 25.22 -9.57
N MET A 437 -8.45 24.70 -10.32
CA MET A 437 -8.83 25.24 -11.65
C MET A 437 -9.77 26.44 -11.54
N GLY A 438 -10.05 26.94 -10.33
CA GLY A 438 -10.80 28.15 -10.10
C GLY A 438 -12.32 28.00 -10.17
N LEU A 439 -12.86 26.80 -10.07
CA LEU A 439 -14.30 26.60 -10.00
C LEU A 439 -14.86 27.13 -8.67
N PRO A 440 -16.10 27.64 -8.67
CA PRO A 440 -16.78 28.03 -7.44
C PRO A 440 -17.07 26.81 -6.55
N ARG A 441 -17.20 27.03 -5.25
CA ARG A 441 -17.28 25.97 -4.22
C ARG A 441 -18.40 24.94 -4.46
N ASP A 442 -19.54 25.39 -4.92
CA ASP A 442 -20.70 24.55 -5.25
C ASP A 442 -20.47 23.59 -6.43
N GLN A 443 -19.37 23.79 -7.17
CA GLN A 443 -18.96 22.93 -8.28
C GLN A 443 -17.75 22.04 -7.98
N TRP A 444 -17.18 22.09 -6.78
CA TRP A 444 -16.07 21.18 -6.42
C TRP A 444 -16.58 19.76 -6.19
N ALA A 445 -17.63 19.62 -5.39
CA ALA A 445 -18.25 18.32 -5.13
C ALA A 445 -19.00 17.81 -6.38
N SER A 446 -18.95 16.51 -6.57
CA SER A 446 -19.71 15.82 -7.60
C SER A 446 -20.72 14.87 -6.95
N PRO A 447 -21.99 14.83 -7.40
CA PRO A 447 -23.00 13.88 -6.90
C PRO A 447 -22.57 12.42 -6.98
N LEU A 448 -21.65 12.10 -7.90
CA LEU A 448 -21.06 10.76 -7.98
C LEU A 448 -20.40 10.34 -6.65
N PHE A 449 -19.68 11.27 -5.99
CA PHE A 449 -18.94 11.00 -4.75
C PHE A 449 -19.76 11.31 -3.50
N SER A 450 -20.44 12.46 -3.48
CA SER A 450 -21.19 12.92 -2.30
C SER A 450 -22.55 12.24 -2.09
N GLU A 451 -23.12 11.61 -3.14
CA GLU A 451 -24.44 10.98 -3.08
C GLU A 451 -24.38 9.50 -3.48
N LEU A 452 -23.99 9.17 -4.73
CA LEU A 452 -24.06 7.80 -5.25
C LEU A 452 -23.15 6.86 -4.48
N LEU A 453 -21.83 7.13 -4.46
CA LEU A 453 -20.85 6.26 -3.79
C LEU A 453 -21.05 6.27 -2.28
N GLN A 454 -21.35 7.43 -1.68
CA GLN A 454 -21.68 7.53 -0.26
C GLN A 454 -22.93 6.70 0.08
N GLY A 455 -23.96 6.74 -0.77
CA GLY A 455 -25.16 5.94 -0.59
C GLY A 455 -24.90 4.44 -0.64
N VAL A 456 -24.06 3.99 -1.59
CA VAL A 456 -23.63 2.58 -1.68
C VAL A 456 -22.80 2.19 -0.45
N ALA A 457 -21.85 3.03 -0.03
CA ALA A 457 -21.01 2.79 1.14
C ALA A 457 -21.85 2.64 2.42
N ARG A 458 -22.76 3.58 2.67
CA ARG A 458 -23.67 3.54 3.83
C ARG A 458 -24.61 2.31 3.83
N ALA A 459 -25.08 1.90 2.65
CA ALA A 459 -25.95 0.72 2.54
C ALA A 459 -25.19 -0.59 2.77
N ARG A 460 -23.93 -0.67 2.33
CA ARG A 460 -23.12 -1.90 2.35
C ARG A 460 -22.23 -2.01 3.58
N ARG A 461 -21.56 -0.92 3.98
CA ARG A 461 -20.61 -0.85 5.10
C ARG A 461 -20.87 0.40 5.97
N PRO A 462 -22.04 0.45 6.67
CA PRO A 462 -22.37 1.57 7.56
C PRO A 462 -21.42 1.70 8.75
N ASP A 463 -20.64 0.65 9.05
CA ASP A 463 -19.64 0.57 10.10
C ASP A 463 -18.29 1.22 9.71
N VAL A 464 -18.12 1.61 8.44
CA VAL A 464 -16.88 2.18 7.91
C VAL A 464 -17.07 3.64 7.53
N PRO A 465 -16.27 4.57 8.05
CA PRO A 465 -16.26 5.98 7.63
C PRO A 465 -16.10 6.16 6.14
N TYR A 466 -16.82 7.14 5.58
CA TYR A 466 -16.73 7.49 4.17
C TYR A 466 -16.26 8.94 3.98
N VAL A 467 -15.25 9.12 3.13
CA VAL A 467 -14.69 10.42 2.72
C VAL A 467 -15.01 10.64 1.24
N PRO A 468 -15.65 11.74 0.82
CA PRO A 468 -16.06 11.92 -0.58
C PRO A 468 -14.88 12.09 -1.54
N SER A 469 -13.79 12.71 -1.10
CA SER A 469 -12.57 12.93 -1.86
C SER A 469 -11.36 13.04 -0.93
N THR A 470 -10.17 12.74 -1.41
CA THR A 470 -8.91 13.12 -0.77
C THR A 470 -8.14 14.06 -1.71
N PRO A 471 -7.68 15.25 -1.25
CA PRO A 471 -8.02 15.87 0.03
C PRO A 471 -9.45 16.41 0.06
N THR A 472 -9.96 16.67 1.26
CA THR A 472 -11.29 17.26 1.48
C THR A 472 -11.36 17.94 2.85
N GLY A 473 -12.28 18.88 2.98
CA GLY A 473 -12.48 19.66 4.21
C GLY A 473 -11.96 21.10 4.09
N GLY A 474 -12.09 21.86 5.20
CA GLY A 474 -11.66 23.24 5.26
C GLY A 474 -12.38 24.23 4.33
N ALA A 475 -11.84 25.44 4.24
CA ALA A 475 -12.34 26.45 3.30
C ALA A 475 -11.98 26.12 1.85
N LEU A 476 -10.84 25.45 1.64
CA LEU A 476 -10.39 24.90 0.37
C LEU A 476 -9.96 23.44 0.60
N PRO A 477 -10.20 22.53 -0.37
CA PRO A 477 -9.89 21.10 -0.18
C PRO A 477 -8.42 20.80 0.11
N PHE A 478 -7.51 21.65 -0.29
CA PHE A 478 -6.07 21.51 -0.09
C PHE A 478 -5.53 22.21 1.17
N HIS A 479 -6.37 22.73 2.06
CA HIS A 479 -5.95 23.20 3.38
C HIS A 479 -5.56 22.00 4.25
N VAL A 480 -4.34 22.03 4.79
CA VAL A 480 -3.78 20.86 5.48
C VAL A 480 -4.16 20.81 6.98
N ASP A 481 -4.64 21.93 7.51
CA ASP A 481 -5.00 22.13 8.92
C ASP A 481 -6.47 21.74 9.23
N SER A 482 -7.14 21.12 8.27
CA SER A 482 -8.53 20.68 8.41
C SER A 482 -8.83 19.44 7.56
N GLY A 483 -9.77 18.59 8.03
CA GLY A 483 -10.19 17.40 7.31
C GLY A 483 -9.07 16.41 6.99
N VAL A 484 -9.07 15.93 5.75
CA VAL A 484 -8.07 15.04 5.16
C VAL A 484 -7.24 15.82 4.15
N ALA A 485 -5.94 15.79 4.27
CA ALA A 485 -5.01 16.58 3.46
C ALA A 485 -4.13 15.72 2.54
N HIS A 486 -3.59 16.36 1.49
CA HIS A 486 -2.38 15.93 0.81
C HIS A 486 -1.27 16.93 1.17
N TYR A 487 -0.31 16.51 2.00
CA TYR A 487 0.75 17.38 2.50
C TYR A 487 2.08 17.10 1.78
N PHE A 488 2.46 18.01 0.92
CA PHE A 488 3.73 17.98 0.21
C PHE A 488 4.64 19.18 0.54
N GLY A 489 4.39 19.88 1.66
CA GLY A 489 5.21 20.99 2.14
C GLY A 489 6.66 20.56 2.30
N VAL A 490 6.93 19.64 3.23
CA VAL A 490 8.18 18.88 3.25
C VAL A 490 8.10 17.84 2.14
N GLY A 491 8.86 18.04 1.09
CA GLY A 491 8.81 17.28 -0.16
C GLY A 491 8.70 18.20 -1.37
N ALA A 492 7.76 17.96 -2.25
CA ALA A 492 7.60 18.62 -3.55
C ALA A 492 7.57 20.17 -3.52
N TYR A 493 7.09 20.76 -2.41
CA TYR A 493 7.01 22.22 -2.30
C TYR A 493 8.23 22.85 -1.62
N LEU A 494 9.29 22.07 -1.35
CA LEU A 494 10.60 22.54 -0.87
C LEU A 494 10.49 23.41 0.41
N ARG A 495 9.54 23.09 1.30
CA ARG A 495 9.43 23.76 2.58
C ARG A 495 10.50 23.21 3.53
N PRO A 496 11.02 24.05 4.46
CA PRO A 496 11.95 23.58 5.47
C PRO A 496 11.29 22.57 6.41
N LEU A 497 12.07 21.77 7.12
CA LEU A 497 11.55 20.68 7.97
C LEU A 497 10.59 21.15 9.06
N GLU A 498 10.78 22.37 9.57
CA GLU A 498 9.91 22.99 10.58
C GLU A 498 8.48 23.26 10.07
N ASP A 499 8.28 23.23 8.74
CA ASP A 499 6.94 23.36 8.14
C ASP A 499 6.03 22.21 8.58
N ALA A 500 6.57 21.02 8.83
CA ALA A 500 5.82 19.87 9.33
C ALA A 500 5.02 20.19 10.62
N ARG A 501 5.59 21.03 11.52
CA ARG A 501 4.92 21.54 12.72
C ARG A 501 4.00 22.70 12.40
N ARG A 502 4.50 23.69 11.64
CA ARG A 502 3.82 24.97 11.38
C ARG A 502 2.55 24.82 10.56
N ALA A 503 2.52 23.86 9.65
CA ALA A 503 1.38 23.62 8.78
C ALA A 503 0.13 23.10 9.53
N GLY A 504 0.26 22.60 10.76
CA GLY A 504 -0.88 22.16 11.57
C GLY A 504 -1.65 20.98 10.99
N VAL A 505 -0.97 20.09 10.25
CA VAL A 505 -1.58 18.95 9.57
C VAL A 505 -2.48 18.14 10.50
N ARG A 506 -3.72 17.82 10.02
CA ARG A 506 -4.67 17.00 10.78
C ARG A 506 -4.56 15.52 10.42
N PHE A 507 -4.61 15.21 9.13
CA PHE A 507 -4.41 13.87 8.59
C PHE A 507 -3.90 13.98 7.15
N ALA A 508 -2.73 13.44 6.88
CA ALA A 508 -2.15 13.43 5.53
C ALA A 508 -2.41 12.10 4.82
N ALA A 509 -3.43 12.03 3.96
CA ALA A 509 -3.70 10.83 3.15
C ALA A 509 -2.65 10.58 2.07
N GLU A 510 -1.88 11.64 1.71
CA GLU A 510 -0.65 11.58 0.92
C GLU A 510 0.36 12.57 1.48
N CYS A 511 1.63 12.16 1.57
CA CYS A 511 2.71 13.04 1.99
C CYS A 511 4.08 12.51 1.59
N LEU A 512 5.11 13.36 1.75
CA LEU A 512 6.51 12.98 1.74
C LEU A 512 6.93 12.23 0.47
N ALA A 513 6.52 12.74 -0.70
CA ALA A 513 6.98 12.25 -1.99
C ALA A 513 8.42 12.69 -2.25
N PHE A 514 9.32 11.72 -2.43
CA PHE A 514 10.74 11.92 -2.72
C PHE A 514 11.23 10.93 -3.76
N ALA A 515 12.21 11.32 -4.58
CA ALA A 515 12.98 10.39 -5.39
C ALA A 515 13.94 9.59 -4.49
N ASN A 516 13.48 8.45 -3.99
CA ASN A 516 14.25 7.57 -3.13
C ASN A 516 15.22 6.73 -3.96
N VAL A 517 16.52 6.96 -3.78
CA VAL A 517 17.58 6.22 -4.51
C VAL A 517 17.57 4.75 -4.07
N PRO A 518 17.47 3.78 -4.99
CA PRO A 518 17.50 2.35 -4.66
C PRO A 518 18.91 1.85 -4.32
N CYS A 519 19.04 0.58 -3.96
CA CYS A 519 20.34 -0.08 -3.78
C CYS A 519 21.08 -0.23 -5.12
N ASP A 520 22.39 -0.51 -5.04
CA ASP A 520 23.25 -0.58 -6.22
C ASP A 520 22.83 -1.70 -7.17
N GLU A 521 22.37 -2.85 -6.67
CA GLU A 521 21.86 -3.95 -7.50
C GLU A 521 20.69 -3.51 -8.39
N THR A 522 19.79 -2.66 -7.91
CA THR A 522 18.68 -2.14 -8.71
C THR A 522 19.14 -1.07 -9.69
N LEU A 523 20.17 -0.30 -9.33
CA LEU A 523 20.82 0.66 -10.24
C LEU A 523 21.56 -0.06 -11.37
N ASP A 524 22.26 -1.16 -11.09
CA ASP A 524 22.91 -1.99 -12.11
C ASP A 524 21.90 -2.59 -13.09
N GLU A 525 20.76 -3.07 -12.60
CA GLU A 525 19.65 -3.53 -13.46
C GLU A 525 19.13 -2.41 -14.38
N LEU A 526 19.04 -1.18 -13.87
CA LEU A 526 18.52 -0.03 -14.62
C LEU A 526 19.49 0.48 -15.68
N LEU A 527 20.76 0.60 -15.31
CA LEU A 527 21.75 1.36 -16.06
C LEU A 527 22.74 0.49 -16.83
N GLY A 528 22.78 -0.84 -16.55
CA GLY A 528 23.83 -1.76 -17.01
C GLY A 528 25.11 -1.54 -16.21
N ASP A 529 26.22 -2.15 -16.61
CA ASP A 529 27.48 -2.23 -15.85
C ASP A 529 27.97 -0.94 -15.15
N GLY A 530 27.13 -0.45 -14.24
CA GLY A 530 27.49 0.30 -13.04
C GLY A 530 27.89 1.75 -13.17
N GLN A 531 27.72 2.47 -14.27
CA GLN A 531 28.28 3.83 -14.37
C GLN A 531 27.45 4.91 -15.07
N ALA A 532 26.15 4.80 -15.14
CA ALA A 532 25.39 5.94 -15.66
C ALA A 532 25.20 7.01 -14.57
N PRO A 533 25.66 8.24 -14.78
CA PRO A 533 25.47 9.31 -13.82
C PRO A 533 23.99 9.65 -13.67
N PRO A 534 23.58 10.18 -12.50
CA PRO A 534 22.25 10.73 -12.27
C PRO A 534 21.96 11.81 -13.29
N HIS A 535 21.32 11.84 -14.24
CA HIS A 535 20.97 12.62 -15.43
C HIS A 535 21.08 11.82 -16.73
N HIS A 536 21.55 10.58 -16.67
CA HIS A 536 21.43 9.71 -17.82
C HIS A 536 19.96 9.61 -18.26
N PRO A 537 19.60 9.61 -19.55
CA PRO A 537 18.21 9.55 -20.01
C PRO A 537 17.39 8.44 -19.36
N ARG A 538 17.95 7.23 -19.18
CA ARG A 538 17.30 6.11 -18.48
C ARG A 538 17.00 6.43 -17.00
N TRP A 539 17.91 7.13 -16.30
CA TRP A 539 17.66 7.58 -14.95
C TRP A 539 16.50 8.59 -14.93
N LYS A 540 16.57 9.64 -15.73
CA LYS A 540 15.58 10.73 -15.77
C LYS A 540 14.19 10.26 -16.24
N GLU A 541 14.10 9.23 -17.06
CA GLU A 541 12.83 8.60 -17.44
C GLU A 541 12.11 7.95 -16.26
N ARG A 542 12.89 7.48 -15.26
CA ARG A 542 12.41 6.75 -14.07
C ARG A 542 12.26 7.62 -12.83
N VAL A 543 12.73 8.86 -12.87
CA VAL A 543 12.47 9.85 -11.82
C VAL A 543 11.08 10.44 -12.02
N PRO A 544 10.21 10.39 -11.02
CA PRO A 544 8.89 10.99 -11.13
C PRO A 544 8.95 12.50 -11.37
N ARG A 545 7.95 12.99 -12.10
CA ARG A 545 7.75 14.44 -12.34
C ARG A 545 6.31 14.71 -12.74
N ASP A 546 5.83 15.89 -12.43
CA ASP A 546 4.55 16.38 -12.91
C ASP A 546 4.68 16.93 -14.34
N ALA A 547 3.56 16.90 -15.07
CA ALA A 547 3.51 17.50 -16.40
C ALA A 547 3.51 19.03 -16.29
N GLY A 548 4.57 19.68 -16.85
CA GLY A 548 4.69 21.13 -16.96
C GLY A 548 5.70 21.82 -16.08
N PRO A 549 6.01 21.40 -14.82
CA PRO A 549 7.14 21.93 -14.06
C PRO A 549 8.48 21.75 -14.78
N GLY A 550 9.39 22.69 -14.57
CA GLY A 550 10.79 22.61 -15.02
C GLY A 550 11.69 21.83 -14.07
N TRP A 551 11.14 21.13 -13.06
CA TRP A 551 11.84 20.35 -12.04
C TRP A 551 11.28 18.93 -11.95
N ASP A 552 12.04 18.04 -11.38
CA ASP A 552 11.64 16.67 -11.04
C ASP A 552 11.98 16.34 -9.57
N PHE A 553 11.67 15.11 -9.13
CA PHE A 553 11.89 14.75 -7.73
C PHE A 553 13.36 14.50 -7.34
N ASP A 554 14.32 14.49 -8.29
CA ASP A 554 15.74 14.61 -7.96
C ASP A 554 16.04 15.99 -7.38
N ASP A 555 15.47 17.06 -7.98
CA ASP A 555 15.65 18.44 -7.51
C ASP A 555 15.08 18.61 -6.09
N VAL A 556 13.97 17.93 -5.79
CA VAL A 556 13.39 17.87 -4.44
C VAL A 556 14.36 17.21 -3.46
N ARG A 557 14.94 16.07 -3.82
CA ARG A 557 15.93 15.38 -2.98
C ARG A 557 17.15 16.27 -2.74
N ASP A 558 17.64 16.96 -3.77
CA ASP A 558 18.82 17.83 -3.70
C ASP A 558 18.62 19.01 -2.75
N TYR A 559 17.41 19.57 -2.67
CA TYR A 559 17.08 20.59 -1.68
C TYR A 559 17.29 20.07 -0.24
N TYR A 560 16.79 18.89 0.09
CA TYR A 560 16.94 18.32 1.44
C TYR A 560 18.36 17.78 1.69
N LEU A 561 19.06 17.35 0.66
CA LEU A 561 20.47 16.97 0.76
C LEU A 561 21.33 18.18 1.17
N ARG A 562 21.09 19.34 0.57
CA ARG A 562 21.73 20.61 0.98
C ARG A 562 21.36 21.00 2.40
N ALA A 563 20.08 20.94 2.75
CA ALA A 563 19.59 21.35 4.05
C ALA A 563 20.08 20.47 5.22
N LEU A 564 20.21 19.15 5.00
CA LEU A 564 20.59 18.19 6.04
C LEU A 564 22.10 18.05 6.23
N PHE A 565 22.90 18.21 5.15
CA PHE A 565 24.33 17.90 5.17
C PHE A 565 25.23 19.10 4.83
N GLU A 566 24.63 20.25 4.49
CA GLU A 566 25.35 21.47 4.11
C GLU A 566 26.35 21.24 2.94
N VAL A 567 26.00 20.39 2.00
CA VAL A 567 26.77 20.11 0.79
C VAL A 567 26.14 20.77 -0.43
N ASP A 568 26.97 20.99 -1.45
CA ASP A 568 26.50 21.45 -2.77
C ASP A 568 26.20 20.24 -3.68
N PRO A 569 24.91 19.89 -3.89
CA PRO A 569 24.54 18.72 -4.65
C PRO A 569 24.89 18.82 -6.14
N GLU A 570 24.84 20.02 -6.74
CA GLU A 570 25.19 20.21 -8.13
C GLU A 570 26.66 19.92 -8.35
N ARG A 571 27.54 20.42 -7.48
CA ARG A 571 28.97 20.15 -7.55
C ARG A 571 29.28 18.68 -7.23
N LEU A 572 28.69 18.15 -6.16
CA LEU A 572 28.96 16.80 -5.69
C LEU A 572 28.61 15.74 -6.73
N ARG A 573 27.49 15.92 -7.44
CA ARG A 573 27.00 15.03 -8.48
C ARG A 573 28.05 14.75 -9.57
N TYR A 574 28.85 15.75 -9.91
CA TYR A 574 29.90 15.64 -10.94
C TYR A 574 31.29 15.30 -10.36
N ALA A 575 31.58 15.75 -9.14
CA ALA A 575 32.87 15.52 -8.51
C ALA A 575 32.98 14.13 -7.89
N ASP A 576 31.89 13.64 -7.26
CA ASP A 576 31.80 12.33 -6.62
C ASP A 576 30.36 11.83 -6.67
N GLY A 577 29.99 11.23 -7.80
CA GLY A 577 28.62 10.73 -8.04
C GLY A 577 28.22 9.60 -7.07
N ALA A 578 29.16 8.77 -6.62
CA ALA A 578 28.89 7.70 -5.63
C ALA A 578 28.49 8.32 -4.28
N ARG A 579 29.25 9.32 -3.83
CA ARG A 579 28.95 10.06 -2.60
C ARG A 579 27.63 10.81 -2.68
N TYR A 580 27.33 11.41 -3.82
CA TYR A 580 26.03 12.05 -4.07
C TYR A 580 24.86 11.07 -3.90
N LEU A 581 24.96 9.86 -4.45
CA LEU A 581 23.92 8.85 -4.31
C LEU A 581 23.82 8.33 -2.87
N GLU A 582 24.94 8.15 -2.20
CA GLU A 582 25.00 7.69 -0.82
C GLU A 582 24.30 8.69 0.13
N LEU A 583 24.65 9.96 0.05
CA LEU A 583 23.96 11.01 0.81
C LEU A 583 22.49 11.14 0.42
N GLY A 584 22.17 11.03 -0.87
CA GLY A 584 20.82 11.07 -1.40
C GLY A 584 19.91 9.97 -0.87
N ARG A 585 20.45 8.75 -0.63
CA ARG A 585 19.72 7.63 0.00
C ARG A 585 19.26 7.97 1.41
N VAL A 586 20.11 8.64 2.18
CA VAL A 586 19.84 8.95 3.59
C VAL A 586 19.00 10.22 3.74
N ALA A 587 19.22 11.23 2.92
CA ALA A 587 18.55 12.54 3.02
C ALA A 587 17.02 12.42 3.03
N THR A 588 16.46 11.61 2.14
CA THR A 588 15.00 11.45 2.02
C THR A 588 14.41 10.74 3.24
N GLY A 589 15.09 9.70 3.74
CA GLY A 589 14.70 8.99 4.95
C GLY A 589 14.73 9.87 6.19
N GLU A 590 15.79 10.68 6.35
CA GLU A 590 15.92 11.63 7.47
C GLU A 590 14.84 12.72 7.43
N ALA A 591 14.56 13.30 6.26
CA ALA A 591 13.49 14.28 6.10
C ALA A 591 12.12 13.70 6.50
N MET A 592 11.82 12.47 6.06
CA MET A 592 10.59 11.76 6.43
C MET A 592 10.53 11.45 7.93
N ALA A 593 11.60 10.91 8.52
CA ALA A 593 11.62 10.54 9.93
C ALA A 593 11.45 11.76 10.85
N ARG A 594 12.12 12.87 10.54
CA ARG A 594 11.98 14.14 11.30
C ARG A 594 10.57 14.71 11.18
N THR A 595 9.93 14.60 10.02
CA THR A 595 8.52 14.98 9.85
C THR A 595 7.60 14.12 10.72
N PHE A 596 7.77 12.80 10.75
CA PHE A 596 7.00 11.93 11.65
C PHE A 596 7.28 12.20 13.13
N ALA A 597 8.48 12.60 13.51
CA ALA A 597 8.79 13.03 14.89
C ALA A 597 7.90 14.20 15.31
N GLU A 598 7.74 15.22 14.45
CA GLU A 598 6.85 16.35 14.69
C GLU A 598 5.38 15.95 14.77
N TRP A 599 4.94 15.02 13.94
CA TRP A 599 3.54 14.58 13.91
C TRP A 599 3.17 13.60 15.03
N ARG A 600 4.15 12.88 15.58
CA ARG A 600 3.94 11.92 16.70
C ARG A 600 4.33 12.47 18.06
N ARG A 601 4.86 13.70 18.14
CA ARG A 601 5.16 14.36 19.41
C ARG A 601 3.92 14.58 20.25
N ARG A 602 4.09 14.73 21.57
CA ARG A 602 3.02 15.15 22.47
C ARG A 602 2.44 16.50 22.02
N GLY A 603 1.11 16.62 22.00
CA GLY A 603 0.42 17.86 21.60
C GLY A 603 0.37 18.12 20.09
N SER A 604 0.79 17.18 19.24
CA SER A 604 0.56 17.27 17.79
C SER A 604 -0.92 17.23 17.44
N THR A 605 -1.31 18.01 16.43
CA THR A 605 -2.66 17.97 15.85
C THR A 605 -2.86 16.84 14.83
N CYS A 606 -1.77 16.25 14.35
CA CYS A 606 -1.82 15.19 13.36
C CYS A 606 -2.33 13.88 13.96
N ARG A 607 -3.29 13.24 13.27
CA ARG A 607 -3.86 11.95 13.64
C ARG A 607 -3.42 10.81 12.73
N GLY A 608 -2.70 11.12 11.65
CA GLY A 608 -2.17 10.10 10.77
C GLY A 608 -1.52 10.66 9.51
N ALA A 609 -0.64 9.85 8.91
CA ALA A 609 0.07 10.20 7.69
C ALA A 609 0.44 8.97 6.85
N LEU A 610 0.20 9.07 5.55
CA LEU A 610 0.45 8.02 4.58
C LEU A 610 1.43 8.51 3.52
N ILE A 611 2.57 7.82 3.41
CA ILE A 611 3.66 8.18 2.51
C ILE A 611 3.26 7.86 1.07
N TRP A 612 3.64 8.70 0.16
CA TRP A 612 3.54 8.50 -1.28
C TRP A 612 4.90 8.11 -1.87
N LEU A 613 5.21 6.82 -2.23
CA LEU A 613 4.48 5.54 -2.24
C LEU A 613 5.13 4.50 -1.33
N LEU A 614 4.49 3.32 -1.17
CA LEU A 614 5.12 2.17 -0.53
C LEU A 614 6.22 1.57 -1.41
N ARG A 615 5.89 1.23 -2.67
CA ARG A 615 6.77 0.50 -3.59
C ARG A 615 6.80 1.16 -4.97
N ASP A 616 7.96 1.13 -5.62
CA ASP A 616 8.09 1.57 -7.00
C ASP A 616 7.37 0.61 -7.97
N LEU A 617 6.79 1.17 -9.02
CA LEU A 617 6.15 0.41 -10.09
C LEU A 617 7.15 -0.16 -11.10
N TRP A 618 8.34 0.44 -11.18
CA TRP A 618 9.45 0.02 -12.04
C TRP A 618 10.81 0.40 -11.42
N PRO A 619 11.94 -0.23 -11.82
CA PRO A 619 13.25 0.09 -11.27
C PRO A 619 13.67 1.54 -11.51
N GLY A 620 14.13 2.25 -10.47
CA GLY A 620 14.58 3.65 -10.57
C GLY A 620 14.58 4.38 -9.23
N ALA A 621 14.92 5.67 -9.26
CA ALA A 621 14.76 6.56 -8.12
C ALA A 621 13.32 7.09 -8.04
N GLY A 622 12.38 6.19 -7.84
CA GLY A 622 10.96 6.49 -7.69
C GLY A 622 10.57 6.89 -6.28
N TRP A 623 9.28 7.16 -6.09
CA TRP A 623 8.73 7.57 -4.79
C TRP A 623 8.68 6.45 -3.75
N GLY A 624 8.74 5.19 -4.17
CA GLY A 624 8.65 4.05 -3.25
C GLY A 624 9.76 4.03 -2.22
N VAL A 625 9.42 3.73 -0.96
CA VAL A 625 10.41 3.41 0.09
C VAL A 625 10.93 1.99 -0.05
N ILE A 626 10.26 1.17 -0.84
CA ILE A 626 10.66 -0.16 -1.31
C ILE A 626 10.82 -0.07 -2.84
N ASP A 627 11.84 -0.69 -3.41
CA ASP A 627 12.03 -0.69 -4.85
C ASP A 627 11.09 -1.63 -5.61
N ALA A 628 11.12 -1.60 -6.94
CA ALA A 628 10.26 -2.42 -7.78
C ALA A 628 10.53 -3.94 -7.66
N ARG A 629 11.68 -4.34 -7.11
CA ARG A 629 12.03 -5.75 -6.84
C ARG A 629 11.63 -6.20 -5.44
N GLY A 630 11.08 -5.27 -4.61
CA GLY A 630 10.71 -5.54 -3.23
C GLY A 630 11.87 -5.37 -2.24
N ARG A 631 12.99 -4.77 -2.64
CA ARG A 631 14.12 -4.49 -1.76
C ARG A 631 13.87 -3.19 -1.00
N PRO A 632 13.99 -3.17 0.34
CA PRO A 632 13.86 -1.95 1.12
C PRO A 632 14.96 -0.94 0.79
N LYS A 633 14.60 0.31 0.49
CA LYS A 633 15.53 1.42 0.32
C LYS A 633 15.94 2.00 1.68
N ALA A 634 16.96 2.86 1.73
CA ALA A 634 17.41 3.51 2.98
C ALA A 634 16.27 4.22 3.73
N ALA A 635 15.38 4.89 2.99
CA ALA A 635 14.22 5.56 3.56
C ALA A 635 13.30 4.61 4.35
N TYR A 636 13.08 3.38 3.89
CA TYR A 636 12.31 2.36 4.61
C TYR A 636 12.92 2.07 6.00
N TRP A 637 14.23 1.85 6.05
CA TRP A 637 14.91 1.49 7.29
C TRP A 637 14.95 2.63 8.30
N ILE A 638 15.16 3.85 7.83
CA ILE A 638 15.17 5.06 8.68
C ILE A 638 13.74 5.31 9.22
N LEU A 639 12.73 5.26 8.37
CA LEU A 639 11.32 5.39 8.75
C LEU A 639 10.86 4.30 9.72
N ARG A 640 11.29 3.06 9.53
CA ARG A 640 10.94 1.95 10.40
C ARG A 640 11.13 2.29 11.88
N ARG A 641 12.21 3.01 12.24
CA ARG A 641 12.48 3.43 13.62
C ARG A 641 11.48 4.48 14.10
N ALA A 642 11.12 5.41 13.22
CA ALA A 642 10.16 6.46 13.54
C ALA A 642 8.70 5.97 13.60
N LEU A 643 8.38 4.81 13.03
CA LEU A 643 7.02 4.28 12.93
C LEU A 643 6.72 3.15 13.94
N GLN A 644 7.67 2.75 14.79
CA GLN A 644 7.43 1.70 15.80
C GLN A 644 6.36 2.11 16.82
N PRO A 645 5.59 1.16 17.37
CA PRO A 645 4.58 1.45 18.40
C PRO A 645 5.17 1.96 19.72
N VAL A 646 6.41 1.56 20.05
CA VAL A 646 7.20 2.18 21.11
C VAL A 646 8.34 2.95 20.45
N ALA A 647 8.37 4.26 20.63
CA ALA A 647 9.32 5.14 19.96
C ALA A 647 9.77 6.30 20.86
N LEU A 648 10.92 6.88 20.54
CA LEU A 648 11.45 8.07 21.19
C LEU A 648 11.80 9.10 20.13
N PHE A 649 11.31 10.32 20.28
CA PHE A 649 11.61 11.44 19.40
C PHE A 649 12.25 12.57 20.17
N ALA A 650 13.05 13.38 19.48
CA ALA A 650 13.60 14.62 20.00
C ALA A 650 13.18 15.75 19.06
N THR A 651 12.58 16.80 19.60
CA THR A 651 12.14 17.98 18.85
C THR A 651 12.79 19.25 19.37
N ASP A 652 12.99 20.21 18.46
CA ASP A 652 13.54 21.53 18.77
C ASP A 652 12.41 22.44 19.28
N GLU A 653 12.51 22.86 20.55
CA GLU A 653 11.59 23.79 21.18
C GLU A 653 12.18 25.22 21.30
N GLY A 654 13.17 25.55 20.48
CA GLY A 654 13.85 26.83 20.43
C GLY A 654 14.56 27.14 21.75
N LEU A 655 14.22 28.28 22.38
CA LEU A 655 14.82 28.69 23.66
C LEU A 655 14.53 27.74 24.83
N ASN A 656 13.59 26.81 24.65
CA ASN A 656 13.30 25.77 25.65
C ASN A 656 14.16 24.51 25.46
N GLY A 657 15.07 24.53 24.48
CA GLY A 657 15.98 23.41 24.19
C GLY A 657 15.30 22.25 23.47
N VAL A 658 15.81 21.05 23.66
CA VAL A 658 15.27 19.83 23.10
C VAL A 658 14.22 19.22 24.02
N GLU A 659 13.06 18.84 23.48
CA GLU A 659 12.07 18.03 24.18
C GLU A 659 12.07 16.60 23.64
N LEU A 660 12.07 15.65 24.56
CA LEU A 660 12.03 14.21 24.26
C LEU A 660 10.59 13.72 24.41
N HIS A 661 10.08 13.03 23.39
CA HIS A 661 8.73 12.47 23.38
C HIS A 661 8.81 10.95 23.28
N ALA A 662 8.39 10.25 24.33
CA ALA A 662 8.32 8.79 24.38
C ALA A 662 6.89 8.33 24.13
N VAL A 663 6.72 7.52 23.10
CA VAL A 663 5.43 6.99 22.63
C VAL A 663 5.27 5.56 23.09
N ASN A 664 4.11 5.24 23.68
CA ASN A 664 3.67 3.88 23.96
C ASN A 664 2.27 3.67 23.40
N GLU A 665 2.14 2.95 22.30
CA GLU A 665 0.83 2.58 21.71
C GLU A 665 0.33 1.20 22.18
N SER A 666 1.14 0.46 22.94
CA SER A 666 0.75 -0.86 23.45
C SER A 666 -0.39 -0.77 24.48
N ALA A 667 -1.00 -1.91 24.77
CA ALA A 667 -2.05 -2.02 25.78
C ALA A 667 -1.52 -2.04 27.21
N GLU A 668 -0.21 -2.13 27.41
CA GLU A 668 0.46 -2.26 28.68
C GLU A 668 1.26 -1.00 29.01
N GLY A 669 1.35 -0.67 30.29
CA GLY A 669 2.23 0.39 30.78
C GLY A 669 3.69 -0.06 30.73
N ILE A 670 4.60 0.87 30.49
CA ILE A 670 6.04 0.63 30.42
C ILE A 670 6.72 1.52 31.46
N GLU A 671 7.46 0.93 32.38
CA GLU A 671 8.35 1.64 33.28
C GLU A 671 9.74 1.70 32.65
N ALA A 672 10.20 2.88 32.33
CA ALA A 672 11.41 3.11 31.57
C ALA A 672 12.36 4.11 32.25
N THR A 673 13.59 4.13 31.81
CA THR A 673 14.56 5.17 32.07
C THR A 673 14.92 5.86 30.77
N VAL A 674 14.80 7.18 30.72
CA VAL A 674 15.26 8.01 29.59
C VAL A 674 16.60 8.63 29.95
N ARG A 675 17.61 8.44 29.09
CA ARG A 675 18.95 8.98 29.22
C ARG A 675 19.26 9.90 28.05
N LEU A 676 19.80 11.09 28.33
CA LEU A 676 20.28 12.04 27.31
C LEU A 676 21.79 12.21 27.44
N GLU A 677 22.50 12.17 26.32
CA GLU A 677 23.94 12.39 26.20
C GLU A 677 24.24 13.42 25.11
N LEU A 678 25.01 14.45 25.42
CA LEU A 678 25.50 15.43 24.45
C LEU A 678 26.92 15.03 24.04
N VAL A 679 27.14 14.82 22.74
CA VAL A 679 28.42 14.28 22.22
C VAL A 679 29.11 15.29 21.33
N ARG A 680 30.41 15.46 21.56
CA ARG A 680 31.30 16.36 20.82
C ARG A 680 32.36 15.57 20.08
N ARG A 681 32.66 15.98 18.85
CA ARG A 681 33.64 15.36 17.91
C ARG A 681 33.41 13.87 17.69
N GLY A 682 32.13 13.49 17.76
CA GLY A 682 31.71 12.11 17.55
C GLY A 682 32.16 11.09 18.60
N GLU A 683 32.84 11.51 19.70
CA GLU A 683 33.36 10.55 20.72
C GLU A 683 33.24 11.02 22.16
N VAL A 684 33.28 12.33 22.44
CA VAL A 684 33.35 12.85 23.80
C VAL A 684 31.98 13.21 24.32
N VAL A 685 31.50 12.52 25.33
CA VAL A 685 30.27 12.91 26.06
C VAL A 685 30.61 14.11 26.94
N VAL A 686 30.05 15.28 26.60
CA VAL A 686 30.31 16.55 27.30
C VAL A 686 29.29 16.80 28.41
N ALA A 687 28.09 16.26 28.32
CA ALA A 687 27.11 16.25 29.38
C ALA A 687 26.19 15.03 29.23
N ALA A 688 25.73 14.50 30.34
CA ALA A 688 24.77 13.40 30.35
C ALA A 688 23.89 13.46 31.59
N GLY A 689 22.69 12.92 31.46
CA GLY A 689 21.77 12.74 32.58
C GLY A 689 20.65 11.79 32.25
N GLU A 690 19.97 11.30 33.26
CA GLU A 690 18.88 10.35 33.11
C GLU A 690 17.81 10.53 34.17
N ALA A 691 16.60 10.10 33.88
CA ALA A 691 15.47 10.08 34.82
C ALA A 691 14.53 8.89 34.53
N PRO A 692 13.82 8.40 35.56
CA PRO A 692 12.75 7.45 35.37
C PRO A 692 11.59 8.09 34.59
N LEU A 693 10.91 7.31 33.78
CA LEU A 693 9.77 7.73 32.96
C LEU A 693 8.74 6.61 32.89
N SER A 694 7.57 6.85 33.47
CA SER A 694 6.43 5.95 33.34
C SER A 694 5.65 6.30 32.07
N LEU A 695 5.42 5.29 31.21
CA LEU A 695 4.68 5.41 29.96
C LEU A 695 3.35 4.65 30.08
N PRO A 696 2.25 5.34 30.38
CA PRO A 696 0.94 4.71 30.43
C PRO A 696 0.56 4.07 29.08
N PRO A 697 -0.34 3.07 29.09
CA PRO A 697 -0.83 2.46 27.85
C PRO A 697 -1.40 3.51 26.90
N ARG A 698 -1.04 3.43 25.62
CA ARG A 698 -1.62 4.24 24.52
C ARG A 698 -1.48 5.75 24.75
N ARG A 699 -0.31 6.17 25.26
CA ARG A 699 0.03 7.56 25.61
C ARG A 699 1.40 7.95 25.06
N THR A 700 1.55 9.25 24.85
CA THR A 700 2.83 9.90 24.61
C THR A 700 3.16 10.77 25.80
N GLU A 701 4.29 10.52 26.44
CA GLU A 701 4.85 11.35 27.50
C GLU A 701 6.05 12.13 27.00
N SER A 702 6.33 13.27 27.66
CA SER A 702 7.46 14.09 27.25
C SER A 702 8.29 14.54 28.45
N VAL A 703 9.58 14.74 28.22
CA VAL A 703 10.51 15.27 29.18
C VAL A 703 11.46 16.26 28.50
N ARG A 704 11.69 17.39 29.16
CA ARG A 704 12.63 18.40 28.66
C ARG A 704 14.06 17.90 28.81
N GLY A 705 14.86 18.04 27.73
CA GLY A 705 16.25 17.62 27.73
C GLY A 705 17.13 18.36 28.75
N ASP A 706 16.88 19.66 28.96
CA ASP A 706 17.60 20.45 29.94
C ASP A 706 17.31 20.01 31.39
N ALA A 707 16.13 19.48 31.68
CA ALA A 707 15.79 18.96 33.00
C ALA A 707 16.52 17.66 33.37
N LEU A 708 17.05 16.94 32.38
CA LEU A 708 17.86 15.74 32.61
C LEU A 708 19.31 16.07 32.94
N LEU A 709 19.81 17.24 32.52
CA LEU A 709 21.22 17.58 32.62
C LEU A 709 21.54 18.26 33.97
N PRO A 710 22.76 18.05 34.52
CA PRO A 710 23.13 18.56 35.83
C PRO A 710 23.32 20.10 35.86
N SER A 711 23.43 20.73 34.68
CA SER A 711 23.56 22.19 34.53
C SER A 711 22.99 22.63 33.20
N PHE A 712 22.76 23.94 33.07
CA PHE A 712 22.26 24.51 31.84
C PHE A 712 23.17 24.14 30.63
N CYS A 713 22.55 23.60 29.59
CA CYS A 713 23.15 23.38 28.29
C CYS A 713 22.16 23.88 27.24
N ASP A 714 22.64 24.64 26.26
CA ASP A 714 21.84 25.03 25.07
C ASP A 714 21.69 23.84 24.13
N THR A 715 20.73 22.95 24.46
CA THR A 715 20.56 21.66 23.78
C THR A 715 20.06 21.80 22.35
N ALA A 716 19.46 22.92 21.95
CA ALA A 716 19.00 23.22 20.60
C ALA A 716 19.90 24.24 19.87
N PHE A 717 20.98 24.69 20.50
CA PHE A 717 21.83 25.77 20.00
C PHE A 717 21.05 27.05 19.65
N ALA A 718 19.98 27.31 20.41
CA ALA A 718 19.06 28.42 20.19
C ALA A 718 19.65 29.78 20.59
N TYR A 719 20.50 29.83 21.62
CA TYR A 719 21.12 31.05 22.13
C TYR A 719 22.33 31.49 21.32
N ARG A 720 23.00 30.57 20.61
CA ARG A 720 24.13 30.84 19.69
C ARG A 720 25.30 31.57 20.35
N PHE A 721 25.58 31.32 21.61
CA PHE A 721 26.74 31.91 22.31
C PHE A 721 28.03 31.17 21.97
N GLY A 722 28.71 31.59 20.92
CA GLY A 722 29.92 30.93 20.40
C GLY A 722 29.61 29.69 19.55
N PRO A 723 30.62 28.85 19.27
CA PRO A 723 30.41 27.57 18.55
C PRO A 723 29.64 26.59 19.42
N SER A 724 28.88 25.67 18.79
CA SER A 724 28.18 24.63 19.54
C SER A 724 29.13 23.80 20.38
N GLY A 725 28.74 23.51 21.61
CA GLY A 725 29.51 22.67 22.52
C GLY A 725 29.49 21.17 22.17
N PHE A 726 28.57 20.75 21.29
CA PHE A 726 28.36 19.37 20.86
C PHE A 726 27.72 19.36 19.45
N GLU A 727 27.80 18.24 18.73
CA GLU A 727 27.20 18.07 17.41
C GLU A 727 25.92 17.23 17.43
N VAL A 728 25.78 16.35 18.42
CA VAL A 728 24.61 15.47 18.52
C VAL A 728 24.16 15.28 19.96
N ALA A 729 22.85 15.32 20.18
CA ALA A 729 22.19 14.87 21.39
C ALA A 729 21.61 13.47 21.15
N ILE A 730 22.03 12.49 21.95
CA ILE A 730 21.58 11.10 21.84
C ILE A 730 20.68 10.80 23.01
N ALA A 731 19.41 10.48 22.74
CA ALA A 731 18.47 10.06 23.77
C ALA A 731 18.15 8.57 23.63
N THR A 732 18.20 7.84 24.73
CA THR A 732 17.95 6.41 24.81
C THR A 732 16.88 6.10 25.85
N LEU A 733 15.84 5.37 25.44
CA LEU A 733 14.80 4.83 26.30
C LEU A 733 15.10 3.37 26.61
N ARG A 734 15.17 3.01 27.90
CA ARG A 734 15.43 1.64 28.35
C ARG A 734 14.32 1.17 29.27
N ASP A 735 13.94 -0.09 29.14
CA ASP A 735 13.09 -0.77 30.09
C ASP A 735 13.76 -0.81 31.45
N SER A 736 13.08 -0.35 32.52
CA SER A 736 13.69 -0.23 33.86
C SER A 736 13.98 -1.58 34.50
N ALA A 737 13.24 -2.63 34.16
CA ALA A 737 13.40 -3.94 34.75
C ALA A 737 14.51 -4.76 34.09
N SER A 738 14.56 -4.78 32.76
CA SER A 738 15.48 -5.59 31.97
C SER A 738 16.74 -4.82 31.55
N GLY A 739 16.71 -3.49 31.55
CA GLY A 739 17.75 -2.64 30.98
C GLY A 739 17.79 -2.66 29.44
N ALA A 740 16.88 -3.39 28.79
CA ALA A 740 16.81 -3.48 27.34
C ALA A 740 16.53 -2.13 26.70
N ARG A 741 17.20 -1.82 25.59
CA ARG A 741 16.93 -0.60 24.81
C ARG A 741 15.60 -0.75 24.06
N LEU A 742 14.63 0.08 24.42
CA LEU A 742 13.30 0.16 23.78
C LEU A 742 13.34 1.03 22.52
N ALA A 743 13.98 2.22 22.62
CA ALA A 743 14.11 3.16 21.52
C ALA A 743 15.35 4.04 21.70
N GLN A 744 15.82 4.63 20.59
CA GLN A 744 16.93 5.59 20.60
C GLN A 744 16.71 6.61 19.50
N THR A 745 17.03 7.89 19.76
CA THR A 745 16.98 8.97 18.77
C THR A 745 18.25 9.82 18.82
N PHE A 746 18.57 10.43 17.69
CA PHE A 746 19.73 11.28 17.48
C PHE A 746 19.23 12.64 16.98
N PHE A 747 19.47 13.67 17.76
CA PHE A 747 19.12 15.04 17.40
C PHE A 747 20.37 15.85 17.09
N PHE A 748 20.36 16.52 15.95
CA PHE A 748 21.45 17.37 15.46
C PHE A 748 20.97 18.83 15.50
N PRO A 749 21.56 19.71 16.33
CA PRO A 749 21.19 21.13 16.38
C PRO A 749 21.61 21.93 15.15
N GLY A 750 22.41 21.32 14.27
CA GLY A 750 22.85 21.83 12.98
C GLY A 750 22.79 20.74 11.93
N PRO A 751 23.51 20.92 10.81
CA PRO A 751 23.67 19.89 9.79
C PRO A 751 24.25 18.59 10.38
N MET A 752 23.88 17.45 9.83
CA MET A 752 24.46 16.16 10.25
C MET A 752 25.95 16.14 9.89
N PRO A 753 26.85 15.75 10.85
CA PRO A 753 28.30 15.81 10.66
C PRO A 753 28.80 14.64 9.79
N VAL A 754 28.54 14.69 8.48
CA VAL A 754 28.94 13.67 7.51
C VAL A 754 30.28 13.94 6.86
N GLU A 755 30.78 15.20 6.99
CA GLU A 755 32.10 15.63 6.51
C GLU A 755 32.83 16.47 7.59
N PRO A 756 34.16 16.38 7.68
CA PRO A 756 35.00 15.44 6.93
C PRO A 756 34.79 13.99 7.41
N ARG A 757 34.87 13.04 6.50
CA ARG A 757 34.88 11.62 6.84
C ARG A 757 36.07 11.27 7.73
N SER A 758 35.90 10.34 8.65
CA SER A 758 36.95 9.97 9.62
C SER A 758 36.99 8.48 9.90
N GLU A 759 38.12 8.05 10.45
CA GLU A 759 38.25 6.69 10.96
C GLU A 759 37.39 6.56 12.25
N LEU A 760 36.41 5.67 12.23
CA LEU A 760 35.41 5.51 13.29
C LEU A 760 35.73 4.35 14.25
N GLY A 761 36.67 3.49 13.94
CA GLY A 761 36.91 2.22 14.64
C GLY A 761 35.76 1.24 14.42
N LEU A 762 35.14 1.30 13.23
CA LEU A 762 34.03 0.42 12.87
C LEU A 762 34.55 -1.02 12.72
N GLN A 763 33.77 -1.98 13.25
CA GLN A 763 34.07 -3.41 13.17
C GLN A 763 32.75 -4.15 12.85
N ALA A 764 32.84 -5.20 12.03
CA ALA A 764 31.73 -6.03 11.62
C ALA A 764 32.15 -7.52 11.68
N THR A 765 31.49 -8.29 12.55
CA THR A 765 31.75 -9.72 12.73
C THR A 765 30.48 -10.53 12.64
N ALA A 766 30.44 -11.52 11.75
CA ALA A 766 29.28 -12.39 11.56
C ALA A 766 29.57 -13.78 12.18
N ALA A 767 28.64 -14.25 13.00
CA ALA A 767 28.62 -15.60 13.55
C ALA A 767 27.44 -16.39 12.92
N PRO A 768 27.63 -17.67 12.55
CA PRO A 768 26.59 -18.49 11.97
C PRO A 768 25.48 -18.78 12.99
N LEU A 769 24.24 -18.84 12.52
CA LEU A 769 23.06 -19.28 13.24
C LEU A 769 22.51 -20.58 12.63
N GLU A 770 21.63 -21.26 13.37
CA GLU A 770 20.91 -22.42 12.85
C GLU A 770 20.07 -22.05 11.59
N GLY A 771 19.89 -23.02 10.68
CA GLY A 771 19.15 -22.81 9.43
C GLY A 771 19.92 -22.05 8.35
N GLY A 772 21.18 -21.70 8.58
CA GLY A 772 22.04 -21.03 7.61
C GLY A 772 21.99 -19.50 7.67
N ASP A 773 21.22 -18.91 8.56
CA ASP A 773 21.28 -17.49 8.90
C ASP A 773 22.58 -17.13 9.63
N ALA A 774 22.84 -15.85 9.85
CA ALA A 774 23.96 -15.40 10.65
C ALA A 774 23.57 -14.21 11.55
N LEU A 775 24.32 -14.00 12.62
CA LEU A 775 24.22 -12.82 13.47
C LEU A 775 25.42 -11.92 13.20
N LEU A 776 25.16 -10.76 12.60
CA LEU A 776 26.17 -9.73 12.37
C LEU A 776 26.21 -8.79 13.58
N THR A 777 27.36 -8.68 14.23
CA THR A 777 27.59 -7.67 15.28
C THR A 777 28.42 -6.53 14.68
N VAL A 778 27.87 -5.32 14.72
CA VAL A 778 28.54 -4.10 14.28
C VAL A 778 28.88 -3.26 15.49
N ARG A 779 30.13 -2.85 15.63
CA ARG A 779 30.68 -2.03 16.73
C ARG A 779 31.37 -0.80 16.19
N THR A 780 31.38 0.28 16.96
CA THR A 780 32.11 1.50 16.63
C THR A 780 32.78 2.10 17.86
N ARG A 781 33.87 2.83 17.66
CA ARG A 781 34.47 3.64 18.74
C ARG A 781 33.91 5.04 18.78
N LYS A 782 33.62 5.64 17.60
CA LYS A 782 33.05 6.98 17.45
C LYS A 782 31.61 6.89 16.94
N LEU A 783 30.89 8.01 16.96
CA LEU A 783 29.59 8.13 16.34
C LEU A 783 29.64 7.63 14.89
N ALA A 784 28.82 6.65 14.56
CA ALA A 784 28.66 6.17 13.19
C ALA A 784 27.22 6.44 12.71
N LEU A 785 27.10 7.14 11.58
CA LEU A 785 25.83 7.60 11.02
C LEU A 785 25.40 6.74 9.86
N ALA A 786 24.09 6.43 9.81
CA ALA A 786 23.44 5.69 8.73
C ALA A 786 24.26 4.47 8.27
N VAL A 787 24.61 3.61 9.21
CA VAL A 787 25.42 2.42 8.96
C VAL A 787 24.69 1.50 8.00
N ALA A 788 25.21 1.37 6.79
CA ALA A 788 24.70 0.48 5.75
C ALA A 788 25.37 -0.90 5.85
N VAL A 789 24.58 -1.95 5.79
CA VAL A 789 24.99 -3.35 5.77
C VAL A 789 24.76 -3.89 4.36
N ASP A 790 25.82 -4.20 3.65
CA ASP A 790 25.79 -4.93 2.39
C ASP A 790 26.35 -6.34 2.64
N ALA A 791 25.47 -7.33 2.67
CA ALA A 791 25.81 -8.72 2.95
C ALA A 791 25.34 -9.60 1.78
N HIS A 792 26.27 -10.02 0.94
CA HIS A 792 25.99 -10.74 -0.30
C HIS A 792 25.25 -12.06 -0.03
N GLY A 793 24.08 -12.23 -0.66
CA GLY A 793 23.24 -13.42 -0.49
C GLY A 793 22.44 -13.46 0.83
N PHE A 794 22.44 -12.38 1.60
CA PHE A 794 21.69 -12.27 2.85
C PHE A 794 20.84 -10.98 2.89
N GLU A 795 19.73 -11.04 3.60
CA GLU A 795 18.90 -9.90 3.91
C GLU A 795 19.07 -9.52 5.38
N PRO A 796 19.49 -8.27 5.68
CA PRO A 796 19.65 -7.83 7.05
C PRO A 796 18.30 -7.54 7.71
N SER A 797 18.16 -7.83 9.00
CA SER A 797 16.96 -7.50 9.78
C SER A 797 16.86 -6.01 10.14
N ASP A 798 17.95 -5.26 10.04
CA ASP A 798 18.02 -3.80 10.18
C ASP A 798 19.17 -3.25 9.32
N ASN A 799 19.03 -1.97 8.88
CA ASN A 799 19.98 -1.31 8.02
C ASN A 799 19.92 0.21 8.21
N TYR A 800 20.91 0.96 7.73
CA TYR A 800 20.98 2.42 7.83
C TYR A 800 20.70 2.95 9.24
N PHE A 801 21.29 2.30 10.26
CA PHE A 801 21.15 2.67 11.67
C PHE A 801 22.29 3.59 12.12
N ASN A 802 22.04 4.39 13.17
CA ASN A 802 23.10 5.14 13.83
C ASN A 802 23.65 4.36 15.04
N LEU A 803 24.93 4.50 15.31
CA LEU A 803 25.57 3.97 16.52
C LEU A 803 26.22 5.10 17.32
N GLN A 804 25.90 5.17 18.59
CA GLN A 804 26.57 6.06 19.54
C GLN A 804 28.05 5.68 19.72
N PRO A 805 28.92 6.58 20.23
CA PRO A 805 30.30 6.25 20.57
C PRO A 805 30.39 5.02 21.48
N GLY A 806 31.27 4.05 21.15
CA GLY A 806 31.38 2.79 21.88
C GLY A 806 30.19 1.85 21.75
N GLY A 807 29.22 2.17 20.86
CA GLY A 807 27.98 1.40 20.69
C GLY A 807 28.16 0.16 19.84
N GLU A 808 27.22 -0.77 20.03
CA GLU A 808 27.09 -1.97 19.19
C GLU A 808 25.64 -2.26 18.84
N LEU A 809 25.45 -2.97 17.71
CA LEU A 809 24.15 -3.48 17.27
C LEU A 809 24.33 -4.87 16.66
N ALA A 810 23.44 -5.79 17.07
CA ALA A 810 23.33 -7.11 16.46
C ALA A 810 22.25 -7.09 15.38
N VAL A 811 22.58 -7.51 14.17
CA VAL A 811 21.69 -7.58 12.99
C VAL A 811 21.63 -9.02 12.53
N ARG A 812 20.43 -9.62 12.53
CA ARG A 812 20.23 -10.94 11.93
C ARG A 812 20.31 -10.84 10.42
N LEU A 813 21.13 -11.68 9.81
CA LEU A 813 21.26 -11.84 8.37
C LEU A 813 20.50 -13.11 7.95
N ARG A 814 19.38 -12.94 7.27
CA ARG A 814 18.56 -14.06 6.77
C ARG A 814 19.11 -14.51 5.43
N ARG A 815 19.43 -15.79 5.30
CA ARG A 815 19.99 -16.35 4.07
C ARG A 815 18.97 -16.30 2.92
N ARG A 816 19.41 -15.77 1.77
CA ARG A 816 18.65 -15.71 0.51
C ARG A 816 19.28 -16.54 -0.60
N ALA A 817 20.60 -16.73 -0.56
CA ALA A 817 21.35 -17.52 -1.53
C ALA A 817 22.37 -18.43 -0.81
N PRO A 818 22.78 -19.56 -1.41
CA PRO A 818 23.87 -20.39 -0.88
C PRO A 818 25.20 -19.62 -0.85
N GLY A 819 25.99 -19.81 0.20
CA GLY A 819 27.31 -19.20 0.33
C GLY A 819 27.65 -18.80 1.77
N PRO A 820 28.91 -18.51 2.07
CA PRO A 820 29.33 -17.91 3.33
C PRO A 820 28.89 -16.43 3.39
N VAL A 821 28.82 -15.88 4.59
CA VAL A 821 28.59 -14.44 4.76
C VAL A 821 29.82 -13.69 4.22
N SER A 822 29.57 -12.77 3.29
CA SER A 822 30.58 -11.87 2.73
C SER A 822 29.96 -10.51 2.46
N GLY A 823 30.79 -9.48 2.29
CA GLY A 823 30.34 -8.11 2.05
C GLY A 823 31.01 -7.11 2.97
N ALA A 824 30.38 -5.96 3.16
CA ALA A 824 30.94 -4.86 3.93
C ALA A 824 29.88 -4.11 4.73
N VAL A 825 30.32 -3.36 5.72
CA VAL A 825 29.55 -2.41 6.48
C VAL A 825 30.17 -1.03 6.28
N HIS A 826 29.36 -0.03 5.98
CA HIS A 826 29.81 1.33 5.74
C HIS A 826 28.98 2.33 6.54
N ALA A 827 29.63 3.30 7.17
CA ALA A 827 28.96 4.42 7.85
C ALA A 827 29.08 5.70 7.00
N LEU A 828 28.01 6.49 6.92
CA LEU A 828 27.93 7.69 6.09
C LEU A 828 29.05 8.71 6.38
N ASN A 829 29.53 8.79 7.62
CA ASN A 829 30.62 9.65 8.07
C ASN A 829 31.96 8.89 8.20
N GLY A 830 32.07 7.65 7.72
CA GLY A 830 33.26 6.82 7.74
C GLY A 830 34.12 6.98 6.50
N GLU A 831 35.46 6.84 6.64
CA GLU A 831 36.42 6.97 5.52
C GLU A 831 36.27 5.84 4.50
N ALA A 832 36.06 4.60 4.98
CA ALA A 832 36.05 3.41 4.13
C ALA A 832 35.10 2.33 4.65
N PRO A 833 34.58 1.47 3.76
CA PRO A 833 33.83 0.28 4.15
C PRO A 833 34.70 -0.73 4.93
N VAL A 834 34.12 -1.39 5.90
CA VAL A 834 34.75 -2.44 6.70
C VAL A 834 34.20 -3.79 6.27
N ARG A 835 35.11 -4.72 5.90
CA ARG A 835 34.71 -6.08 5.51
C ARG A 835 34.08 -6.83 6.69
N ILE A 836 33.04 -7.60 6.41
CA ILE A 836 32.44 -8.51 7.39
C ILE A 836 33.41 -9.67 7.65
N ALA A 837 33.95 -9.75 8.88
CA ALA A 837 34.77 -10.85 9.32
C ALA A 837 33.88 -12.01 9.78
N THR A 838 34.30 -13.25 9.49
CA THR A 838 33.67 -14.46 10.04
C THR A 838 34.20 -14.72 11.44
N GLY A 839 33.31 -14.68 12.45
CA GLY A 839 33.59 -15.05 13.82
C GLY A 839 33.36 -16.53 14.10
N ALA A 840 33.89 -17.04 15.20
CA ALA A 840 33.46 -18.32 15.74
C ALA A 840 31.97 -18.25 16.16
N ALA A 841 31.27 -19.38 16.09
CA ALA A 841 29.88 -19.45 16.61
C ALA A 841 29.88 -19.01 18.10
N PRO A 842 28.87 -18.25 18.54
CA PRO A 842 28.79 -17.77 19.91
C PRO A 842 28.69 -18.89 20.95
#